data_7f1d1e1314a35933cbf31e932a4992d3
#
_entry.id   7f1d1e1314a35933cbf31e932a4992d3
#
_cell.length_a   1.000
_cell.length_b   1.000
_cell.length_c   1.000
_cell.angle_alpha   90.00
_cell.angle_beta   90.00
_cell.angle_gamma   90.00
#
_symmetry.space_group_name_H-M   'P 1'
#
loop_
_entity.id
_entity.type
_entity.pdbx_description
1 polymer ?
#
loop_
_entity_poly.entity_id
_entity_poly.type
_entity_poly.pdbx_seq_one_letter_code
_entity_poly.pdbx_strand_id
1 'polypeptide(L)'
;MKRIAVFFTMLAALLLAGPQLEAAPKAPKATATFAIFIDNASYAACKAEVDAYRDQLVSEGLNAVVLAGDWAKPELVKARIAALAKKKPALEGMVFIGDIPVVRVRQGQHMTTAFKMNENTFPMIESSVTSDRYYDDPALDFEFIGLDSLGHFYYNLTEKGAQHVQPAYYSGRILVPTDYPGDHDAVLRNYLKKVVAAHKKVQDEGDPLDHFLFFAGHGYNSDCLTVWRQQPLLFREYFPAAFKQSSGNHFYNFRQDPYMKYKLFTELQRKGTDVFMFSEHGAPDTQYINGSYPARGLQENIVELKRSLRSYYQRLLARRGQEKADAFADEACAEYHLDRSMFSPEALAAEAKGDSIARADVNISLEDLAKIHTNAKFVILNACYNGSFHEPGYVAGYHIFGEGDCIAAQGNTVNVLQDKWADQLLGLLSLGERLGAWQKEFCWLESHLIGDPTFRFSAVPEDAPALEAVKRAASLKHRAEAGKMTSAEIRAVFESDPSWIVRRQALQAIAPFADENTVQVILQGFNDPFESIRRESCHMAGRMGDPRFVAPLVKIENESDEVIRAQYAANSAISQFNPADWPADYAATKRMQRTAQRIEEQMQTILDKTAAAGDDGPSEREFAIRSLRNYPLHWRTDDLLKVVTDPTEDENLRIILAEAMGWFCYSIERDKIAATLTDCLHHQHLSPRLRREMTKAVKRIHGE
;
A
#
# COMPACT_ATOMS: atom_id res chain seq x y z
N MET A 1 73.88 -26.24 37.12
CA MET A 1 72.62 -26.70 37.72
C MET A 1 71.58 -25.58 37.92
N LYS A 2 71.90 -24.29 37.74
CA LYS A 2 70.90 -23.22 37.89
C LYS A 2 70.12 -22.82 36.59
N ARG A 3 70.44 -23.38 35.43
CA ARG A 3 69.72 -23.10 34.17
C ARG A 3 68.64 -24.14 33.76
N ILE A 4 68.59 -25.30 34.39
CA ILE A 4 67.63 -26.36 34.14
C ILE A 4 66.35 -26.20 34.98
N ALA A 5 66.47 -25.55 36.19
CA ALA A 5 65.31 -25.32 37.07
C ALA A 5 64.34 -24.21 36.55
N VAL A 6 64.84 -23.25 35.74
CA VAL A 6 63.99 -22.19 35.18
C VAL A 6 63.16 -22.68 33.99
N PHE A 7 63.63 -23.71 33.28
CA PHE A 7 62.88 -24.26 32.11
C PHE A 7 61.70 -25.13 32.55
N PHE A 8 61.83 -25.83 33.68
CA PHE A 8 60.73 -26.65 34.21
C PHE A 8 59.63 -25.83 34.89
N THR A 9 59.90 -24.68 35.43
CA THR A 9 58.94 -23.76 36.04
C THR A 9 58.15 -23.01 34.98
N MET A 10 58.74 -22.68 33.83
CA MET A 10 57.96 -22.10 32.68
C MET A 10 57.08 -23.10 31.96
N LEU A 11 57.47 -24.38 31.88
CA LEU A 11 56.68 -25.42 31.22
C LEU A 11 55.46 -25.85 32.08
N ALA A 12 55.58 -25.78 33.43
CA ALA A 12 54.48 -26.06 34.34
C ALA A 12 53.47 -24.91 34.42
N ALA A 13 53.88 -23.65 34.14
CA ALA A 13 52.96 -22.51 34.03
C ALA A 13 52.17 -22.47 32.71
N LEU A 14 52.70 -23.09 31.63
CA LEU A 14 51.97 -23.20 30.34
C LEU A 14 50.97 -24.34 30.29
N LEU A 15 51.04 -25.33 31.18
CA LEU A 15 50.12 -26.47 31.22
C LEU A 15 48.90 -26.24 32.17
N LEU A 16 48.87 -25.11 32.90
CA LEU A 16 47.75 -24.73 33.77
C LEU A 16 46.85 -23.62 33.16
N ALA A 17 47.19 -23.06 32.00
CA ALA A 17 46.34 -22.19 31.24
C ALA A 17 45.48 -23.08 30.26
N GLY A 18 44.56 -23.83 30.82
CA GLY A 18 43.43 -24.35 30.03
C GLY A 18 42.70 -23.15 29.42
N PRO A 19 42.12 -23.31 28.20
CA PRO A 19 41.30 -22.25 27.65
C PRO A 19 40.21 -21.92 28.69
N GLN A 20 40.27 -20.72 29.27
CA GLN A 20 39.10 -20.20 29.95
C GLN A 20 38.00 -20.18 28.87
N LEU A 21 37.02 -21.07 29.02
CA LEU A 21 35.75 -20.91 28.30
C LEU A 21 35.24 -19.53 28.74
N GLU A 22 35.42 -18.53 27.90
CA GLU A 22 34.66 -17.29 28.01
C GLU A 22 33.23 -17.70 28.14
N ALA A 23 32.60 -17.37 29.26
CA ALA A 23 31.16 -17.59 29.42
C ALA A 23 30.50 -16.86 28.28
N ALA A 24 29.71 -17.60 27.48
CA ALA A 24 28.95 -17.02 26.36
C ALA A 24 28.26 -15.74 26.86
N PRO A 25 28.34 -14.63 26.12
CA PRO A 25 27.76 -13.37 26.56
C PRO A 25 26.28 -13.63 26.90
N LYS A 26 25.87 -13.20 28.10
CA LYS A 26 24.47 -13.35 28.50
C LYS A 26 23.62 -12.66 27.46
N ALA A 27 22.61 -13.38 26.98
CA ALA A 27 21.61 -12.81 26.06
C ALA A 27 21.10 -11.47 26.59
N PRO A 28 20.98 -10.46 25.75
CA PRO A 28 20.49 -9.14 26.17
C PRO A 28 19.13 -9.27 26.84
N LYS A 29 18.85 -8.42 27.83
CA LYS A 29 17.54 -8.42 28.48
C LYS A 29 16.48 -8.08 27.45
N ALA A 30 15.47 -8.95 27.30
CA ALA A 30 14.40 -8.76 26.35
C ALA A 30 13.66 -7.43 26.58
N THR A 31 13.55 -6.62 25.52
CA THR A 31 12.90 -5.30 25.55
C THR A 31 11.45 -5.38 25.14
N ALA A 32 11.11 -6.30 24.24
CA ALA A 32 9.77 -6.53 23.71
C ALA A 32 9.49 -8.01 23.44
N THR A 33 8.23 -8.38 23.29
CA THR A 33 7.80 -9.73 22.89
C THR A 33 7.49 -9.76 21.41
N PHE A 34 7.95 -10.81 20.71
CA PHE A 34 7.60 -11.11 19.34
C PHE A 34 6.94 -12.49 19.25
N ALA A 35 5.80 -12.62 18.56
CA ALA A 35 5.03 -13.86 18.48
C ALA A 35 5.19 -14.53 17.11
N ILE A 36 5.55 -15.81 17.11
CA ILE A 36 5.65 -16.65 15.91
C ILE A 36 4.45 -17.60 15.92
N PHE A 37 3.39 -17.26 15.16
CA PHE A 37 2.25 -18.13 14.95
C PHE A 37 2.54 -19.08 13.80
N ILE A 38 2.35 -20.38 14.03
CA ILE A 38 2.58 -21.40 13.01
C ILE A 38 1.54 -22.51 13.16
N ASP A 39 1.08 -23.09 12.06
CA ASP A 39 0.23 -24.28 12.11
C ASP A 39 1.02 -25.53 12.53
N ASN A 40 0.31 -26.54 13.05
CA ASN A 40 0.94 -27.75 13.58
C ASN A 40 1.69 -28.56 12.52
N ALA A 41 1.21 -28.61 11.27
CA ALA A 41 1.84 -29.38 10.20
C ALA A 41 3.16 -28.72 9.78
N SER A 42 3.14 -27.39 9.50
CA SER A 42 4.32 -26.62 9.17
C SER A 42 5.35 -26.64 10.33
N TYR A 43 4.89 -26.56 11.59
CA TYR A 43 5.80 -26.67 12.71
C TYR A 43 6.47 -28.04 12.84
N ALA A 44 5.72 -29.11 12.62
CA ALA A 44 6.28 -30.46 12.63
C ALA A 44 7.33 -30.67 11.53
N ALA A 45 7.06 -30.13 10.34
CA ALA A 45 7.96 -30.22 9.19
C ALA A 45 9.23 -29.36 9.32
N CYS A 46 9.14 -28.20 9.98
CA CYS A 46 10.19 -27.16 10.00
C CYS A 46 10.64 -26.79 11.42
N LYS A 47 10.44 -27.66 12.41
CA LYS A 47 10.68 -27.35 13.83
C LYS A 47 12.07 -26.81 14.11
N ALA A 48 13.10 -27.43 13.54
CA ALA A 48 14.48 -27.03 13.77
C ALA A 48 14.78 -25.61 13.26
N GLU A 49 14.24 -25.28 12.12
CA GLU A 49 14.42 -23.96 11.48
C GLU A 49 13.61 -22.87 12.20
N VAL A 50 12.39 -23.17 12.64
CA VAL A 50 11.56 -22.27 13.46
C VAL A 50 12.21 -22.01 14.81
N ASP A 51 12.73 -23.05 15.46
CA ASP A 51 13.46 -22.90 16.72
C ASP A 51 14.75 -22.07 16.53
N ALA A 52 15.49 -22.29 15.43
CA ALA A 52 16.66 -21.49 15.10
C ALA A 52 16.32 -20.01 14.83
N TYR A 53 15.21 -19.74 14.14
CA TYR A 53 14.71 -18.38 13.94
C TYR A 53 14.34 -17.72 15.28
N ARG A 54 13.57 -18.40 16.13
CA ARG A 54 13.26 -17.93 17.48
C ARG A 54 14.54 -17.60 18.27
N ASP A 55 15.52 -18.51 18.28
CA ASP A 55 16.75 -18.35 19.05
C ASP A 55 17.62 -17.19 18.53
N GLN A 56 17.61 -16.98 17.21
CA GLN A 56 18.25 -15.81 16.61
C GLN A 56 17.61 -14.51 17.11
N LEU A 57 16.27 -14.42 17.12
CA LEU A 57 15.55 -13.23 17.61
C LEU A 57 15.80 -13.00 19.11
N VAL A 58 15.91 -14.08 19.90
CA VAL A 58 16.29 -13.98 21.32
C VAL A 58 17.70 -13.43 21.48
N SER A 59 18.63 -13.82 20.63
CA SER A 59 20.01 -13.28 20.64
C SER A 59 20.04 -11.77 20.33
N GLU A 60 19.07 -11.27 19.60
CA GLU A 60 18.89 -9.84 19.27
C GLU A 60 18.09 -9.05 20.33
N GLY A 61 17.73 -9.68 21.44
CA GLY A 61 17.04 -9.02 22.56
C GLY A 61 15.53 -9.00 22.50
N LEU A 62 14.91 -9.89 21.70
CA LEU A 62 13.47 -10.11 21.73
C LEU A 62 13.10 -11.27 22.66
N ASN A 63 11.93 -11.18 23.31
CA ASN A 63 11.28 -12.33 23.89
C ASN A 63 10.46 -13.04 22.80
N ALA A 64 11.11 -13.82 21.94
CA ALA A 64 10.45 -14.51 20.85
C ALA A 64 9.73 -15.78 21.35
N VAL A 65 8.43 -15.91 21.08
CA VAL A 65 7.60 -17.02 21.52
C VAL A 65 6.96 -17.74 20.32
N VAL A 66 7.13 -19.06 20.25
CA VAL A 66 6.49 -19.90 19.23
C VAL A 66 5.13 -20.37 19.74
N LEU A 67 4.12 -20.22 18.91
CA LEU A 67 2.73 -20.59 19.14
C LEU A 67 2.31 -21.53 18.00
N ALA A 68 2.63 -22.81 18.14
CA ALA A 68 2.15 -23.84 17.24
C ALA A 68 0.72 -24.24 17.64
N GLY A 69 -0.15 -24.42 16.65
CA GLY A 69 -1.54 -24.74 16.93
C GLY A 69 -2.35 -25.17 15.71
N ASP A 70 -3.54 -25.64 15.97
CA ASP A 70 -4.58 -25.85 14.97
C ASP A 70 -5.45 -24.57 14.93
N TRP A 71 -5.20 -23.76 13.92
CA TRP A 71 -5.79 -22.43 13.78
C TRP A 71 -7.06 -22.47 12.90
N ALA A 72 -8.03 -23.31 13.27
CA ALA A 72 -9.24 -23.51 12.47
C ALA A 72 -10.11 -22.25 12.26
N LYS A 73 -9.90 -21.19 13.06
CA LYS A 73 -10.66 -19.92 12.97
C LYS A 73 -9.79 -18.72 13.34
N PRO A 74 -10.00 -17.57 12.69
CA PRO A 74 -9.27 -16.33 12.99
C PRO A 74 -9.35 -15.88 14.45
N GLU A 75 -10.49 -16.11 15.12
CA GLU A 75 -10.71 -15.74 16.52
C GLU A 75 -9.76 -16.44 17.48
N LEU A 76 -9.31 -17.66 17.16
CA LEU A 76 -8.34 -18.40 17.99
C LEU A 76 -6.99 -17.71 18.00
N VAL A 77 -6.53 -17.23 16.83
CA VAL A 77 -5.30 -16.43 16.69
C VAL A 77 -5.45 -15.10 17.43
N LYS A 78 -6.54 -14.37 17.19
CA LYS A 78 -6.84 -13.08 17.83
C LYS A 78 -6.88 -13.19 19.35
N ALA A 79 -7.47 -14.25 19.89
CA ALA A 79 -7.50 -14.50 21.34
C ALA A 79 -6.09 -14.70 21.94
N ARG A 80 -5.19 -15.37 21.21
CA ARG A 80 -3.80 -15.55 21.65
C ARG A 80 -3.02 -14.23 21.59
N ILE A 81 -3.21 -13.44 20.56
CA ILE A 81 -2.64 -12.08 20.46
C ILE A 81 -3.09 -11.23 21.65
N ALA A 82 -4.39 -11.18 21.94
CA ALA A 82 -4.95 -10.46 23.07
C ALA A 82 -4.41 -10.95 24.44
N ALA A 83 -4.13 -12.24 24.58
CA ALA A 83 -3.52 -12.79 25.77
C ALA A 83 -2.04 -12.39 25.93
N LEU A 84 -1.29 -12.33 24.82
CA LEU A 84 0.11 -11.86 24.81
C LEU A 84 0.23 -10.37 25.08
N ALA A 85 -0.67 -9.58 24.54
CA ALA A 85 -0.70 -8.12 24.74
C ALA A 85 -0.79 -7.69 26.21
N LYS A 86 -1.33 -8.57 27.08
CA LYS A 86 -1.45 -8.33 28.53
C LYS A 86 -0.15 -8.69 29.31
N LYS A 87 0.84 -9.28 28.65
CA LYS A 87 2.09 -9.75 29.28
C LYS A 87 3.21 -8.71 29.19
N LYS A 88 4.26 -8.94 29.94
CA LYS A 88 5.52 -8.18 29.87
C LYS A 88 6.66 -9.14 29.51
N PRO A 89 7.61 -8.74 28.68
CA PRO A 89 7.67 -7.48 27.92
C PRO A 89 6.48 -7.29 26.98
N ALA A 90 6.17 -6.03 26.60
CA ALA A 90 5.05 -5.72 25.72
C ALA A 90 5.20 -6.40 24.35
N LEU A 91 4.08 -6.84 23.76
CA LEU A 91 4.05 -7.36 22.40
C LEU A 91 4.34 -6.21 21.43
N GLU A 92 5.34 -6.38 20.56
CA GLU A 92 5.66 -5.38 19.52
C GLU A 92 5.21 -5.82 18.12
N GLY A 93 5.24 -7.13 17.86
CA GLY A 93 4.90 -7.66 16.52
C GLY A 93 4.72 -9.16 16.49
N MET A 94 4.40 -9.66 15.30
CA MET A 94 4.15 -11.08 15.06
C MET A 94 4.45 -11.50 13.63
N VAL A 95 4.59 -12.81 13.42
CA VAL A 95 4.65 -13.41 12.09
C VAL A 95 3.69 -14.60 12.02
N PHE A 96 3.03 -14.75 10.86
CA PHE A 96 2.10 -15.83 10.55
C PHE A 96 2.77 -16.78 9.56
N ILE A 97 3.11 -17.99 9.99
CA ILE A 97 3.81 -19.01 9.19
C ILE A 97 2.85 -20.15 8.84
N GLY A 98 2.80 -20.53 7.56
CA GLY A 98 1.98 -21.62 7.08
C GLY A 98 0.48 -21.29 7.06
N ASP A 99 -0.37 -22.28 7.36
CA ASP A 99 -1.82 -22.20 7.24
C ASP A 99 -2.47 -21.47 8.44
N ILE A 100 -2.24 -20.16 8.48
CA ILE A 100 -2.95 -19.25 9.39
C ILE A 100 -4.15 -18.66 8.65
N PRO A 101 -5.38 -18.66 9.22
CA PRO A 101 -6.59 -18.25 8.53
C PRO A 101 -6.47 -16.93 7.78
N VAL A 102 -6.93 -16.93 6.53
CA VAL A 102 -6.97 -15.75 5.68
C VAL A 102 -8.28 -14.99 5.91
N VAL A 103 -8.16 -13.74 6.30
CA VAL A 103 -9.30 -12.85 6.55
C VAL A 103 -9.51 -11.91 5.39
N ARG A 104 -10.76 -11.77 4.97
CA ARG A 104 -11.22 -10.87 3.92
C ARG A 104 -12.21 -9.86 4.51
N VAL A 105 -11.85 -8.56 4.41
CA VAL A 105 -12.60 -7.46 5.02
C VAL A 105 -13.52 -6.80 3.99
N ARG A 106 -14.76 -6.59 4.37
CA ARG A 106 -15.77 -5.80 3.66
C ARG A 106 -16.18 -4.59 4.51
N GLN A 107 -16.86 -3.64 3.89
CA GLN A 107 -17.28 -2.37 4.50
C GLN A 107 -16.12 -1.53 5.10
N GLY A 108 -14.89 -1.77 4.61
CA GLY A 108 -13.67 -1.12 5.02
C GLY A 108 -12.91 -0.42 3.89
N GLN A 109 -13.52 -0.25 2.70
CA GLN A 109 -12.84 0.27 1.51
C GLN A 109 -12.30 1.71 1.67
N HIS A 110 -12.86 2.48 2.61
CA HIS A 110 -12.34 3.80 2.96
C HIS A 110 -10.94 3.77 3.60
N MET A 111 -10.51 2.61 4.07
CA MET A 111 -9.17 2.38 4.64
C MET A 111 -8.16 1.86 3.60
N THR A 112 -8.51 1.85 2.31
CA THR A 112 -7.61 1.51 1.20
C THR A 112 -7.20 2.75 0.41
N THR A 113 -6.10 2.66 -0.34
CA THR A 113 -5.66 3.78 -1.18
C THR A 113 -6.54 3.98 -2.41
N ALA A 114 -6.97 2.90 -3.07
CA ALA A 114 -7.68 2.97 -4.35
C ALA A 114 -8.86 1.99 -4.50
N PHE A 115 -8.92 0.92 -3.73
CA PHE A 115 -9.91 -0.13 -3.93
C PHE A 115 -11.33 0.36 -3.62
N LYS A 116 -12.23 0.32 -4.63
CA LYS A 116 -13.62 0.78 -4.53
C LYS A 116 -14.51 -0.07 -5.40
N MET A 117 -15.04 -1.14 -4.82
CA MET A 117 -15.98 -2.04 -5.46
C MET A 117 -17.39 -1.88 -4.87
N ASN A 118 -18.42 -2.07 -5.67
CA ASN A 118 -19.79 -2.10 -5.15
C ASN A 118 -20.06 -3.47 -4.48
N GLU A 119 -20.06 -3.51 -3.15
CA GLU A 119 -20.24 -4.73 -2.39
C GLU A 119 -21.64 -5.34 -2.49
N ASN A 120 -22.63 -4.61 -3.04
CA ASN A 120 -23.99 -5.10 -3.28
C ASN A 120 -24.11 -5.85 -4.61
N THR A 121 -23.28 -5.50 -5.60
CA THR A 121 -23.38 -6.04 -6.98
C THR A 121 -22.27 -7.02 -7.33
N PHE A 122 -21.11 -6.92 -6.67
CA PHE A 122 -19.99 -7.82 -6.93
C PHE A 122 -19.91 -8.95 -5.90
N PRO A 123 -19.51 -10.17 -6.31
CA PRO A 123 -19.27 -11.28 -5.38
C PRO A 123 -18.33 -10.89 -4.23
N MET A 124 -18.51 -11.49 -3.06
CA MET A 124 -17.67 -11.21 -1.88
C MET A 124 -16.19 -11.38 -2.15
N ILE A 125 -15.82 -12.37 -2.95
CA ILE A 125 -14.42 -12.62 -3.32
C ILE A 125 -13.80 -11.46 -4.13
N GLU A 126 -14.58 -10.77 -4.97
CA GLU A 126 -14.11 -9.63 -5.75
C GLU A 126 -14.18 -8.30 -4.97
N SER A 127 -15.15 -8.16 -4.05
CA SER A 127 -15.47 -6.90 -3.37
C SER A 127 -14.94 -6.80 -1.94
N SER A 128 -14.03 -7.68 -1.54
CA SER A 128 -13.39 -7.69 -0.23
C SER A 128 -11.89 -7.50 -0.34
N VAL A 129 -11.28 -7.04 0.76
CA VAL A 129 -9.83 -6.82 0.88
C VAL A 129 -9.25 -7.89 1.80
N THR A 130 -8.29 -8.68 1.32
CA THR A 130 -7.54 -9.59 2.18
C THR A 130 -6.64 -8.78 3.09
N SER A 131 -6.76 -9.00 4.43
CA SER A 131 -6.02 -8.15 5.36
C SER A 131 -5.71 -8.80 6.70
N ASP A 132 -4.43 -8.77 7.08
CA ASP A 132 -3.96 -9.12 8.41
C ASP A 132 -4.17 -8.00 9.45
N ARG A 133 -4.74 -6.84 9.04
CA ARG A 133 -5.20 -5.79 9.98
C ARG A 133 -6.25 -6.33 10.96
N TYR A 134 -6.94 -7.41 10.60
CA TYR A 134 -7.80 -8.15 11.52
C TYR A 134 -7.06 -8.61 12.78
N TYR A 135 -5.78 -8.98 12.65
CA TYR A 135 -4.96 -9.52 13.73
C TYR A 135 -4.13 -8.46 14.47
N ASP A 136 -3.55 -7.53 13.74
CA ASP A 136 -2.55 -6.60 14.27
C ASP A 136 -3.10 -5.22 14.65
N ASP A 137 -4.35 -4.92 14.27
CA ASP A 137 -5.05 -3.69 14.64
C ASP A 137 -6.25 -4.00 15.57
N PRO A 138 -6.04 -4.02 16.89
CA PRO A 138 -7.10 -4.33 17.84
C PRO A 138 -8.15 -3.22 18.00
N ALA A 139 -7.94 -2.04 17.45
CA ALA A 139 -8.92 -0.96 17.45
C ALA A 139 -10.06 -1.21 16.44
N LEU A 140 -9.80 -2.01 15.42
CA LEU A 140 -10.81 -2.41 14.43
C LEU A 140 -11.74 -3.49 15.02
N ASP A 141 -13.04 -3.33 14.82
CA ASP A 141 -14.05 -4.33 15.24
C ASP A 141 -14.72 -4.94 14.02
N PHE A 142 -14.92 -6.27 14.07
CA PHE A 142 -15.35 -7.04 12.92
C PHE A 142 -16.47 -8.02 13.25
N GLU A 143 -17.45 -8.14 12.36
CA GLU A 143 -18.55 -9.10 12.40
C GLU A 143 -18.33 -10.18 11.33
N PHE A 144 -18.29 -11.45 11.76
CA PHE A 144 -18.17 -12.59 10.84
C PHE A 144 -19.42 -12.73 9.96
N ILE A 145 -19.23 -12.89 8.65
CA ILE A 145 -20.34 -13.00 7.67
C ILE A 145 -20.30 -14.26 6.81
N GLY A 146 -19.19 -14.98 6.76
CA GLY A 146 -19.13 -16.22 5.98
C GLY A 146 -17.73 -16.81 5.81
N LEU A 147 -17.72 -18.01 5.26
CA LEU A 147 -16.54 -18.77 4.87
C LEU A 147 -16.80 -19.31 3.45
N ASP A 148 -15.83 -19.17 2.54
CA ASP A 148 -15.93 -19.74 1.21
C ASP A 148 -15.30 -21.14 1.11
N SER A 149 -15.44 -21.76 -0.06
CA SER A 149 -14.85 -23.08 -0.33
C SER A 149 -13.32 -23.10 -0.44
N LEU A 150 -12.69 -21.92 -0.50
CA LEU A 150 -11.24 -21.76 -0.52
C LEU A 150 -10.65 -21.57 0.89
N GLY A 151 -11.51 -21.54 1.93
CA GLY A 151 -11.09 -21.34 3.31
C GLY A 151 -10.89 -19.88 3.71
N HIS A 152 -11.40 -18.92 2.96
CA HIS A 152 -11.32 -17.50 3.30
C HIS A 152 -12.47 -17.10 4.23
N PHE A 153 -12.13 -16.41 5.31
CA PHE A 153 -13.08 -15.92 6.31
C PHE A 153 -13.46 -14.48 6.00
N TYR A 154 -14.75 -14.21 5.78
CA TYR A 154 -15.27 -12.89 5.46
C TYR A 154 -15.82 -12.19 6.69
N TYR A 155 -15.43 -10.92 6.85
CA TYR A 155 -15.86 -10.06 7.95
C TYR A 155 -16.28 -8.69 7.45
N ASN A 156 -17.33 -8.12 8.02
CA ASN A 156 -17.67 -6.71 7.88
C ASN A 156 -16.96 -5.89 8.96
N LEU A 157 -16.37 -4.77 8.58
CA LEU A 157 -15.97 -3.75 9.56
C LEU A 157 -17.23 -3.15 10.20
N THR A 158 -17.27 -3.11 11.53
CA THR A 158 -18.44 -2.59 12.26
C THR A 158 -18.25 -1.12 12.67
N GLU A 159 -19.34 -0.49 13.10
CA GLU A 159 -19.35 0.86 13.65
C GLU A 159 -18.79 0.95 15.08
N LYS A 160 -18.53 -0.20 15.73
CA LYS A 160 -18.03 -0.24 17.12
C LYS A 160 -16.54 0.07 17.21
N GLY A 161 -15.77 -0.36 16.21
CA GLY A 161 -14.33 -0.13 16.11
C GLY A 161 -13.97 1.20 15.47
N ALA A 162 -12.65 1.44 15.39
CA ALA A 162 -12.07 2.55 14.63
C ALA A 162 -12.42 2.44 13.14
N GLN A 163 -12.50 3.59 12.48
CA GLN A 163 -12.76 3.69 11.04
C GLN A 163 -11.50 4.11 10.24
N HIS A 164 -10.34 3.92 10.83
CA HIS A 164 -9.01 4.15 10.23
C HIS A 164 -8.05 3.04 10.67
N VAL A 165 -7.02 2.78 9.85
CA VAL A 165 -6.00 1.77 10.16
C VAL A 165 -4.91 2.39 11.03
N GLN A 166 -4.68 1.80 12.21
CA GLN A 166 -3.59 2.18 13.12
C GLN A 166 -3.11 0.95 13.91
N PRO A 167 -2.33 0.05 13.29
CA PRO A 167 -1.92 -1.20 13.91
C PRO A 167 -1.17 -0.97 15.22
N ALA A 168 -1.57 -1.69 16.27
CA ALA A 168 -0.82 -1.68 17.52
C ALA A 168 0.50 -2.47 17.39
N TYR A 169 0.50 -3.48 16.52
CA TYR A 169 1.62 -4.40 16.33
C TYR A 169 2.01 -4.41 14.84
N TYR A 170 3.27 -4.65 14.54
CA TYR A 170 3.63 -4.99 13.17
C TYR A 170 3.43 -6.48 12.91
N SER A 171 3.16 -6.85 11.66
CA SER A 171 3.00 -8.25 11.27
C SER A 171 3.71 -8.58 9.96
N GLY A 172 4.00 -9.87 9.74
CA GLY A 172 4.46 -10.41 8.47
C GLY A 172 3.80 -11.76 8.20
N ARG A 173 3.70 -12.15 6.93
CA ARG A 173 3.12 -13.43 6.52
C ARG A 173 4.12 -14.25 5.72
N ILE A 174 4.35 -15.49 6.14
CA ILE A 174 5.22 -16.47 5.49
C ILE A 174 4.32 -17.64 5.06
N LEU A 175 3.78 -17.53 3.83
CA LEU A 175 2.89 -18.53 3.24
C LEU A 175 3.44 -18.91 1.86
N VAL A 176 3.89 -20.16 1.72
CA VAL A 176 4.35 -20.68 0.43
C VAL A 176 3.16 -20.69 -0.54
N PRO A 177 3.27 -20.07 -1.74
CA PRO A 177 2.21 -20.12 -2.74
C PRO A 177 1.88 -21.57 -3.08
N THR A 178 0.59 -21.93 -3.19
CA THR A 178 0.16 -23.31 -3.40
C THR A 178 0.56 -23.86 -4.77
N ASP A 179 0.83 -22.98 -5.74
CA ASP A 179 1.35 -23.33 -7.07
C ASP A 179 2.88 -23.25 -7.17
N TYR A 180 3.58 -22.91 -6.07
CA TYR A 180 5.05 -22.82 -6.08
C TYR A 180 5.67 -24.20 -6.36
N PRO A 181 6.66 -24.29 -7.28
CA PRO A 181 7.23 -25.58 -7.66
C PRO A 181 8.04 -26.23 -6.53
N GLY A 182 7.90 -27.56 -6.40
CA GLY A 182 8.69 -28.37 -5.48
C GLY A 182 7.96 -28.78 -4.20
N ASP A 183 8.73 -29.29 -3.24
CA ASP A 183 8.22 -29.66 -1.90
C ASP A 183 8.09 -28.40 -1.02
N HIS A 184 6.88 -28.03 -0.67
CA HIS A 184 6.57 -26.79 0.09
C HIS A 184 7.22 -26.80 1.48
N ASP A 185 7.34 -27.95 2.13
CA ASP A 185 8.05 -28.05 3.43
C ASP A 185 9.55 -27.76 3.25
N ALA A 186 10.15 -28.25 2.17
CA ALA A 186 11.53 -27.95 1.86
C ALA A 186 11.73 -26.48 1.49
N VAL A 187 10.81 -25.90 0.74
CA VAL A 187 10.81 -24.47 0.40
C VAL A 187 10.75 -23.61 1.67
N LEU A 188 9.85 -23.92 2.59
CA LEU A 188 9.72 -23.22 3.87
C LEU A 188 10.98 -23.38 4.74
N ARG A 189 11.54 -24.59 4.84
CA ARG A 189 12.80 -24.83 5.57
C ARG A 189 13.95 -24.00 4.99
N ASN A 190 14.10 -23.96 3.68
CA ASN A 190 15.15 -23.21 3.02
C ASN A 190 14.98 -21.69 3.24
N TYR A 191 13.75 -21.22 3.17
CA TYR A 191 13.44 -19.82 3.46
C TYR A 191 13.83 -19.45 4.91
N LEU A 192 13.43 -20.23 5.91
CA LEU A 192 13.76 -19.97 7.32
C LEU A 192 15.28 -19.98 7.58
N LYS A 193 16.02 -20.91 6.94
CA LYS A 193 17.50 -20.92 7.00
C LYS A 193 18.09 -19.65 6.44
N LYS A 194 17.58 -19.17 5.31
CA LYS A 194 18.00 -17.92 4.67
C LYS A 194 17.75 -16.72 5.58
N VAL A 195 16.58 -16.63 6.21
CA VAL A 195 16.26 -15.59 7.19
C VAL A 195 17.27 -15.59 8.34
N VAL A 196 17.51 -16.74 8.99
CA VAL A 196 18.48 -16.85 10.08
C VAL A 196 19.89 -16.43 9.63
N ALA A 197 20.31 -16.81 8.43
CA ALA A 197 21.62 -16.43 7.88
C ALA A 197 21.73 -14.91 7.67
N ALA A 198 20.67 -14.26 7.17
CA ALA A 198 20.65 -12.82 6.98
C ALA A 198 20.75 -12.06 8.31
N HIS A 199 20.02 -12.49 9.35
CA HIS A 199 20.10 -11.91 10.69
C HIS A 199 21.50 -12.07 11.30
N LYS A 200 22.10 -13.26 11.19
CA LYS A 200 23.46 -13.51 11.67
C LYS A 200 24.47 -12.62 10.96
N LYS A 201 24.36 -12.46 9.66
CA LYS A 201 25.25 -11.57 8.90
C LYS A 201 25.21 -10.15 9.44
N VAL A 202 24.00 -9.59 9.68
CA VAL A 202 23.86 -8.25 10.25
C VAL A 202 24.49 -8.17 11.65
N GLN A 203 24.28 -9.20 12.49
CA GLN A 203 24.80 -9.24 13.85
C GLN A 203 26.32 -9.37 13.91
N ASP A 204 26.91 -10.19 13.06
CA ASP A 204 28.33 -10.55 13.11
C ASP A 204 29.22 -9.57 12.32
N GLU A 205 28.75 -9.11 11.16
CA GLU A 205 29.55 -8.33 10.20
C GLU A 205 29.03 -6.89 10.03
N GLY A 206 27.77 -6.65 10.36
CA GLY A 206 27.06 -5.45 9.96
C GLY A 206 26.62 -5.54 8.49
N ASP A 207 25.52 -4.88 8.17
CA ASP A 207 24.94 -4.85 6.82
C ASP A 207 24.12 -3.55 6.66
N PRO A 208 24.79 -2.39 6.46
CA PRO A 208 24.10 -1.12 6.29
C PRO A 208 23.37 -1.11 4.94
N LEU A 209 22.26 -0.37 4.85
CA LEU A 209 21.56 -0.18 3.58
C LEU A 209 22.38 0.74 2.67
N ASP A 210 23.24 0.15 1.82
CA ASP A 210 24.14 0.87 0.93
C ASP A 210 24.03 0.48 -0.56
N HIS A 211 23.13 -0.47 -0.90
CA HIS A 211 22.83 -0.86 -2.27
C HIS A 211 21.32 -0.81 -2.53
N PHE A 212 20.89 0.18 -3.29
CA PHE A 212 19.49 0.43 -3.59
C PHE A 212 19.22 0.40 -5.10
N LEU A 213 18.17 -0.33 -5.49
CA LEU A 213 17.66 -0.33 -6.85
C LEU A 213 16.25 0.25 -6.89
N PHE A 214 15.98 1.07 -7.91
CA PHE A 214 14.66 1.59 -8.23
C PHE A 214 14.31 1.34 -9.69
N PHE A 215 13.10 0.85 -9.91
CA PHE A 215 12.53 0.69 -11.24
C PHE A 215 11.16 1.36 -11.33
N ALA A 216 10.98 2.22 -12.33
CA ALA A 216 9.69 2.75 -12.73
C ALA A 216 9.20 2.02 -13.99
N GLY A 217 8.19 1.18 -13.81
CA GLY A 217 7.54 0.42 -14.87
C GLY A 217 6.53 1.25 -15.66
N HIS A 218 5.87 0.60 -16.62
CA HIS A 218 4.75 1.17 -17.33
C HIS A 218 3.61 1.50 -16.35
N GLY A 219 3.24 2.77 -16.27
CA GLY A 219 2.16 3.28 -15.44
C GLY A 219 1.01 3.85 -16.25
N TYR A 220 -0.19 3.77 -15.73
CA TYR A 220 -1.39 4.25 -16.41
C TYR A 220 -1.35 5.74 -16.39
N ASN A 221 -1.00 6.66 -16.32
CA ASN A 221 -1.00 8.13 -16.34
C ASN A 221 0.39 8.73 -16.46
N SER A 222 1.35 8.05 -17.06
CA SER A 222 2.75 8.48 -17.08
C SER A 222 3.37 8.76 -15.70
N ASP A 223 2.66 8.41 -14.62
CA ASP A 223 3.06 8.67 -13.25
C ASP A 223 4.38 7.97 -12.90
N CYS A 224 4.58 6.77 -13.41
CA CYS A 224 5.83 6.06 -13.19
C CYS A 224 7.05 6.80 -13.72
N LEU A 225 6.95 7.49 -14.86
CA LEU A 225 8.07 8.30 -15.36
C LEU A 225 8.29 9.56 -14.51
N THR A 226 7.24 10.17 -14.03
CA THR A 226 7.35 11.34 -13.15
C THR A 226 7.97 10.95 -11.82
N VAL A 227 7.50 9.84 -11.24
CA VAL A 227 8.09 9.24 -10.04
C VAL A 227 9.57 8.96 -10.25
N TRP A 228 9.95 8.38 -11.39
CA TRP A 228 11.35 8.11 -11.72
C TRP A 228 12.23 9.38 -11.74
N ARG A 229 11.69 10.52 -12.14
CA ARG A 229 12.45 11.79 -12.16
C ARG A 229 12.67 12.37 -10.78
N GLN A 230 11.74 12.17 -9.85
CA GLN A 230 11.72 12.81 -8.55
C GLN A 230 12.26 11.93 -7.43
N GLN A 231 11.93 10.65 -7.43
CA GLN A 231 12.29 9.75 -6.33
C GLN A 231 13.79 9.61 -6.09
N PRO A 232 14.69 9.67 -7.09
CA PRO A 232 16.13 9.69 -6.80
C PRO A 232 16.56 10.79 -5.83
N LEU A 233 15.90 11.95 -5.85
CA LEU A 233 16.18 13.04 -4.92
C LEU A 233 15.76 12.69 -3.49
N LEU A 234 14.62 12.00 -3.34
CA LEU A 234 14.12 11.54 -2.04
C LEU A 234 15.02 10.46 -1.46
N PHE A 235 15.38 9.46 -2.28
CA PHE A 235 16.17 8.33 -1.83
C PHE A 235 17.59 8.71 -1.43
N ARG A 236 18.15 9.76 -2.03
CA ARG A 236 19.45 10.30 -1.62
C ARG A 236 19.48 10.69 -0.14
N GLU A 237 18.37 11.23 0.37
CA GLU A 237 18.29 11.62 1.77
C GLU A 237 17.92 10.43 2.68
N TYR A 238 17.12 9.48 2.17
CA TYR A 238 16.74 8.28 2.93
C TYR A 238 17.86 7.23 3.02
N PHE A 239 18.69 7.12 2.00
CA PHE A 239 19.74 6.09 1.90
C PHE A 239 21.12 6.71 1.67
N PRO A 240 21.61 7.56 2.59
CA PRO A 240 22.85 8.30 2.37
C PRO A 240 24.07 7.39 2.16
N ALA A 241 24.08 6.17 2.70
CA ALA A 241 25.16 5.21 2.48
C ALA A 241 25.23 4.75 1.02
N ALA A 242 24.10 4.51 0.36
CA ALA A 242 24.03 4.12 -1.05
C ALA A 242 24.53 5.21 -2.02
N PHE A 243 24.60 6.48 -1.56
CA PHE A 243 25.03 7.61 -2.37
C PHE A 243 26.46 8.11 -2.02
N LYS A 244 27.12 7.52 -1.02
CA LYS A 244 28.53 7.82 -0.70
C LYS A 244 29.51 7.20 -1.69
N GLN A 245 29.17 6.04 -2.26
CA GLN A 245 29.96 5.33 -3.26
C GLN A 245 29.25 5.40 -4.61
N SER A 246 29.99 5.50 -5.68
CA SER A 246 29.42 5.68 -7.04
C SER A 246 28.66 4.47 -7.58
N SER A 247 28.60 3.36 -6.88
CA SER A 247 28.06 2.08 -7.34
C SER A 247 26.86 1.54 -6.56
N GLY A 248 26.46 2.18 -5.47
CA GLY A 248 25.45 1.65 -4.54
C GLY A 248 23.99 1.91 -4.93
N ASN A 249 23.73 2.71 -5.96
CA ASN A 249 22.36 3.00 -6.37
C ASN A 249 22.18 2.87 -7.87
N HIS A 250 21.03 2.30 -8.26
CA HIS A 250 20.69 2.05 -9.66
C HIS A 250 19.24 2.49 -9.91
N PHE A 251 19.03 3.25 -11.01
CA PHE A 251 17.72 3.79 -11.37
C PHE A 251 17.39 3.42 -12.81
N TYR A 252 16.31 2.67 -12.98
CA TYR A 252 15.82 2.23 -14.29
C TYR A 252 14.38 2.63 -14.50
N ASN A 253 14.01 2.80 -15.77
CA ASN A 253 12.62 2.95 -16.16
C ASN A 253 12.34 2.21 -17.47
N PHE A 254 11.06 1.92 -17.70
CA PHE A 254 10.60 1.11 -18.82
C PHE A 254 10.93 1.69 -20.22
N ARG A 255 11.24 3.00 -20.34
CA ARG A 255 11.59 3.63 -21.63
C ARG A 255 13.06 3.53 -21.99
N GLN A 256 13.92 3.10 -21.08
CA GLN A 256 15.35 2.95 -21.35
C GLN A 256 15.64 1.76 -22.27
N ASP A 257 14.80 0.72 -22.20
CA ASP A 257 14.94 -0.47 -23.05
C ASP A 257 13.54 -1.05 -23.35
N PRO A 258 13.23 -1.40 -24.60
CA PRO A 258 11.95 -2.05 -24.95
C PRO A 258 11.76 -3.43 -24.31
N TYR A 259 12.83 -4.06 -23.87
CA TYR A 259 12.84 -5.36 -23.22
C TYR A 259 13.48 -5.28 -21.82
N MET A 260 13.09 -4.30 -21.05
CA MET A 260 13.63 -4.00 -19.71
C MET A 260 13.59 -5.22 -18.77
N LYS A 261 12.63 -6.14 -18.98
CA LYS A 261 12.52 -7.41 -18.26
C LYS A 261 13.87 -8.14 -18.13
N TYR A 262 14.61 -8.27 -19.21
CA TYR A 262 15.88 -9.02 -19.22
C TYR A 262 17.00 -8.27 -18.47
N LYS A 263 16.96 -6.94 -18.49
CA LYS A 263 17.84 -6.13 -17.66
C LYS A 263 17.50 -6.32 -16.17
N LEU A 264 16.22 -6.32 -15.84
CA LEU A 264 15.76 -6.53 -14.47
C LEU A 264 16.12 -7.92 -13.94
N PHE A 265 16.10 -8.96 -14.77
CA PHE A 265 16.60 -10.29 -14.37
C PHE A 265 18.06 -10.25 -13.92
N THR A 266 18.91 -9.50 -14.63
CA THR A 266 20.29 -9.32 -14.21
C THR A 266 20.39 -8.55 -12.90
N GLU A 267 19.61 -7.50 -12.74
CA GLU A 267 19.63 -6.67 -11.54
C GLU A 267 19.02 -7.37 -10.31
N LEU A 268 17.93 -8.12 -10.47
CA LEU A 268 17.34 -8.93 -9.40
C LEU A 268 18.32 -9.97 -8.85
N GLN A 269 19.17 -10.53 -9.71
CA GLN A 269 20.16 -11.53 -9.33
C GLN A 269 21.52 -10.93 -8.90
N ARG A 270 21.64 -9.60 -8.84
CA ARG A 270 22.85 -8.93 -8.35
C ARG A 270 23.00 -9.17 -6.84
N LYS A 271 24.10 -9.81 -6.45
CA LYS A 271 24.42 -10.02 -5.04
C LYS A 271 24.76 -8.71 -4.35
N GLY A 272 24.42 -8.64 -3.07
CA GLY A 272 24.67 -7.46 -2.22
C GLY A 272 23.62 -6.34 -2.40
N THR A 273 22.56 -6.55 -3.19
CA THR A 273 21.45 -5.60 -3.24
C THR A 273 20.64 -5.67 -1.94
N ASP A 274 20.44 -4.53 -1.29
CA ASP A 274 19.69 -4.44 -0.05
C ASP A 274 18.20 -4.28 -0.32
N VAL A 275 17.83 -3.25 -1.08
CA VAL A 275 16.44 -2.95 -1.39
C VAL A 275 16.24 -2.80 -2.89
N PHE A 276 15.23 -3.47 -3.42
CA PHE A 276 14.73 -3.22 -4.76
C PHE A 276 13.29 -2.73 -4.71
N MET A 277 13.05 -1.51 -5.18
CA MET A 277 11.73 -0.91 -5.24
C MET A 277 11.21 -0.87 -6.67
N PHE A 278 10.08 -1.52 -6.88
CA PHE A 278 9.28 -1.46 -8.11
C PHE A 278 8.13 -0.49 -7.95
N SER A 279 7.97 0.45 -8.88
CA SER A 279 6.79 1.31 -9.01
C SER A 279 6.20 1.06 -10.41
N GLU A 280 5.11 0.27 -10.45
CA GLU A 280 4.58 -0.27 -11.71
C GLU A 280 3.11 -0.71 -11.56
N HIS A 281 2.47 -1.10 -12.67
CA HIS A 281 1.24 -1.89 -12.58
C HIS A 281 1.54 -3.31 -12.12
N GLY A 282 0.55 -3.95 -11.49
CA GLY A 282 0.65 -5.33 -11.03
C GLY A 282 -0.66 -6.10 -11.13
N ALA A 283 -0.53 -7.42 -11.20
CA ALA A 283 -1.56 -8.41 -10.99
C ALA A 283 -1.04 -9.44 -9.97
N PRO A 284 -1.86 -10.35 -9.43
CA PRO A 284 -1.34 -11.35 -8.50
C PRO A 284 -0.13 -12.11 -9.05
N ASP A 285 -0.14 -12.43 -10.34
CA ASP A 285 0.81 -13.28 -11.06
C ASP A 285 1.76 -12.54 -12.00
N THR A 286 1.69 -11.21 -12.07
CA THR A 286 2.40 -10.43 -13.10
C THR A 286 2.89 -9.07 -12.58
N GLN A 287 4.16 -8.74 -12.89
CA GLN A 287 4.70 -7.39 -12.84
C GLN A 287 4.73 -6.81 -14.26
N TYR A 288 4.05 -5.66 -14.46
CA TYR A 288 3.94 -5.02 -15.78
C TYR A 288 5.10 -4.08 -16.04
N ILE A 289 6.12 -4.55 -16.72
CA ILE A 289 7.39 -3.84 -16.89
C ILE A 289 7.31 -2.78 -18.00
N ASN A 290 7.21 -3.21 -19.27
CA ASN A 290 7.15 -2.30 -20.42
C ASN A 290 5.70 -2.00 -20.88
N GLY A 291 4.75 -2.82 -20.52
CA GLY A 291 3.33 -2.69 -20.88
C GLY A 291 2.98 -3.16 -22.28
N SER A 292 3.74 -2.74 -23.27
CA SER A 292 3.58 -3.13 -24.69
C SER A 292 4.91 -3.14 -25.41
N TYR A 293 4.96 -3.79 -26.57
CA TYR A 293 6.12 -3.64 -27.48
C TYR A 293 6.25 -2.20 -27.98
N PRO A 294 7.49 -1.76 -28.21
CA PRO A 294 7.71 -0.45 -28.82
C PRO A 294 7.24 -0.48 -30.27
N ALA A 295 6.21 0.30 -30.57
CA ALA A 295 5.74 0.46 -31.94
C ALA A 295 6.57 1.55 -32.64
N ARG A 296 7.22 1.19 -33.74
CA ARG A 296 8.09 2.07 -34.53
C ARG A 296 7.37 2.78 -35.66
N GLY A 297 6.10 2.44 -35.89
CA GLY A 297 5.30 3.00 -36.97
C GLY A 297 3.83 2.62 -36.87
N LEU A 298 3.01 3.15 -37.79
CA LEU A 298 1.55 2.96 -37.78
C LEU A 298 1.14 1.49 -37.75
N GLN A 299 1.78 0.65 -38.57
CA GLN A 299 1.41 -0.78 -38.67
C GLN A 299 1.68 -1.53 -37.36
N GLU A 300 2.83 -1.29 -36.74
CA GLU A 300 3.14 -1.89 -35.44
C GLU A 300 2.19 -1.39 -34.34
N ASN A 301 1.81 -0.11 -34.34
CA ASN A 301 0.79 0.44 -33.42
C ASN A 301 -0.56 -0.26 -33.60
N ILE A 302 -0.97 -0.54 -34.85
CA ILE A 302 -2.22 -1.26 -35.13
C ILE A 302 -2.14 -2.70 -34.60
N VAL A 303 -1.01 -3.38 -34.74
CA VAL A 303 -0.81 -4.74 -34.21
C VAL A 303 -0.92 -4.72 -32.68
N GLU A 304 -0.26 -3.78 -32.00
CA GLU A 304 -0.33 -3.66 -30.53
C GLU A 304 -1.73 -3.29 -30.05
N LEU A 305 -2.43 -2.39 -30.73
CA LEU A 305 -3.82 -2.07 -30.44
C LEU A 305 -4.69 -3.33 -30.52
N LYS A 306 -4.61 -4.08 -31.63
CA LYS A 306 -5.39 -5.32 -31.80
C LYS A 306 -5.08 -6.34 -30.70
N ARG A 307 -3.81 -6.50 -30.31
CA ARG A 307 -3.39 -7.38 -29.20
C ARG A 307 -4.01 -6.97 -27.88
N SER A 308 -3.97 -5.68 -27.57
CA SER A 308 -4.59 -5.12 -26.36
C SER A 308 -6.11 -5.35 -26.31
N LEU A 309 -6.80 -5.11 -27.45
CA LEU A 309 -8.23 -5.32 -27.57
C LEU A 309 -8.60 -6.81 -27.43
N ARG A 310 -7.86 -7.74 -28.06
CA ARG A 310 -8.09 -9.19 -27.90
C ARG A 310 -7.89 -9.61 -26.43
N SER A 311 -6.85 -9.12 -25.76
CA SER A 311 -6.60 -9.40 -24.35
C SER A 311 -7.73 -8.91 -23.45
N TYR A 312 -8.26 -7.72 -23.72
CA TYR A 312 -9.40 -7.18 -22.96
C TYR A 312 -10.68 -7.94 -23.22
N TYR A 313 -10.97 -8.28 -24.48
CA TYR A 313 -12.12 -9.12 -24.86
C TYR A 313 -12.12 -10.47 -24.11
N GLN A 314 -10.97 -11.17 -24.11
CA GLN A 314 -10.83 -12.46 -23.41
C GLN A 314 -11.06 -12.33 -21.90
N ARG A 315 -10.59 -11.25 -21.28
CA ARG A 315 -10.86 -10.99 -19.86
C ARG A 315 -12.34 -10.72 -19.58
N LEU A 316 -13.01 -9.95 -20.44
CA LEU A 316 -14.47 -9.73 -20.34
C LEU A 316 -15.23 -11.03 -20.52
N LEU A 317 -14.87 -11.81 -21.52
CA LEU A 317 -15.48 -13.12 -21.79
C LEU A 317 -15.42 -14.02 -20.56
N ALA A 318 -14.24 -14.13 -19.95
CA ALA A 318 -14.02 -14.96 -18.77
C ALA A 318 -14.77 -14.46 -17.52
N ARG A 319 -14.86 -13.14 -17.33
CA ARG A 319 -15.38 -12.55 -16.10
C ARG A 319 -16.84 -12.11 -16.16
N ARG A 320 -17.33 -11.75 -17.34
CA ARG A 320 -18.63 -11.10 -17.55
C ARG A 320 -19.52 -11.80 -18.58
N GLY A 321 -18.99 -12.84 -19.24
CA GLY A 321 -19.70 -13.62 -20.25
C GLY A 321 -19.69 -13.01 -21.64
N GLN A 322 -20.27 -13.77 -22.58
CA GLN A 322 -20.22 -13.51 -24.02
C GLN A 322 -20.87 -12.16 -24.41
N GLU A 323 -22.03 -11.85 -23.85
CA GLU A 323 -22.76 -10.62 -24.18
C GLU A 323 -21.98 -9.35 -23.94
N LYS A 324 -21.32 -9.23 -22.77
CA LYS A 324 -20.50 -8.06 -22.42
C LYS A 324 -19.22 -8.00 -23.25
N ALA A 325 -18.63 -9.15 -23.55
CA ALA A 325 -17.45 -9.22 -24.43
C ALA A 325 -17.81 -8.78 -25.86
N ASP A 326 -18.96 -9.23 -26.41
CA ASP A 326 -19.40 -8.85 -27.76
C ASP A 326 -19.77 -7.37 -27.86
N ALA A 327 -20.46 -6.82 -26.87
CA ALA A 327 -20.78 -5.40 -26.83
C ALA A 327 -19.50 -4.53 -26.85
N PHE A 328 -18.48 -4.90 -26.05
CA PHE A 328 -17.16 -4.25 -26.11
C PHE A 328 -16.52 -4.37 -27.50
N ALA A 329 -16.55 -5.56 -28.10
CA ALA A 329 -15.93 -5.78 -29.40
C ALA A 329 -16.59 -4.94 -30.51
N ASP A 330 -17.91 -4.79 -30.45
CA ASP A 330 -18.68 -3.96 -31.41
C ASP A 330 -18.32 -2.47 -31.24
N GLU A 331 -18.26 -1.97 -30.01
CA GLU A 331 -17.84 -0.60 -29.69
C GLU A 331 -16.40 -0.32 -30.15
N ALA A 332 -15.45 -1.20 -29.79
CA ALA A 332 -14.04 -1.05 -30.16
C ALA A 332 -13.84 -1.09 -31.69
N CYS A 333 -14.53 -1.97 -32.40
CA CYS A 333 -14.46 -2.03 -33.86
C CYS A 333 -15.01 -0.76 -34.53
N ALA A 334 -16.08 -0.20 -33.99
CA ALA A 334 -16.64 1.07 -34.48
C ALA A 334 -15.71 2.24 -34.21
N GLU A 335 -15.12 2.33 -33.00
CA GLU A 335 -14.23 3.40 -32.57
C GLU A 335 -12.91 3.41 -33.37
N TYR A 336 -12.27 2.25 -33.52
CA TYR A 336 -10.95 2.14 -34.16
C TYR A 336 -11.00 1.72 -35.62
N HIS A 337 -12.18 1.61 -36.22
CA HIS A 337 -12.40 1.17 -37.62
C HIS A 337 -11.73 -0.19 -37.91
N LEU A 338 -11.90 -1.16 -37.03
CA LEU A 338 -11.32 -2.50 -37.12
C LEU A 338 -12.36 -3.53 -37.57
N ASP A 339 -11.87 -4.61 -38.20
CA ASP A 339 -12.74 -5.73 -38.59
C ASP A 339 -13.14 -6.57 -37.37
N ARG A 340 -14.46 -6.78 -37.21
CA ARG A 340 -15.05 -7.56 -36.12
C ARG A 340 -14.56 -9.01 -36.11
N SER A 341 -14.15 -9.56 -37.25
CA SER A 341 -13.64 -10.93 -37.37
C SER A 341 -12.39 -11.19 -36.49
N MET A 342 -11.65 -10.13 -36.08
CA MET A 342 -10.50 -10.29 -35.19
C MET A 342 -10.84 -10.88 -33.82
N PHE A 343 -12.11 -10.87 -33.43
CA PHE A 343 -12.63 -11.46 -32.19
C PHE A 343 -13.32 -12.81 -32.43
N SER A 344 -13.30 -13.35 -33.65
CA SER A 344 -13.82 -14.70 -33.90
C SER A 344 -12.96 -15.75 -33.15
N PRO A 345 -13.55 -16.90 -32.74
CA PRO A 345 -12.79 -17.97 -32.09
C PRO A 345 -11.56 -18.41 -32.87
N GLU A 346 -11.66 -18.47 -34.20
CA GLU A 346 -10.56 -18.87 -35.11
C GLU A 346 -9.43 -17.83 -35.10
N ALA A 347 -9.78 -16.52 -35.18
CA ALA A 347 -8.80 -15.45 -35.15
C ALA A 347 -8.10 -15.36 -33.77
N LEU A 348 -8.87 -15.47 -32.70
CA LEU A 348 -8.32 -15.49 -31.34
C LEU A 348 -7.35 -16.68 -31.13
N ALA A 349 -7.71 -17.87 -31.62
CA ALA A 349 -6.85 -19.05 -31.55
C ALA A 349 -5.58 -18.90 -32.39
N ALA A 350 -5.69 -18.32 -33.59
CA ALA A 350 -4.54 -18.08 -34.48
C ALA A 350 -3.52 -17.11 -33.86
N GLU A 351 -3.99 -16.08 -33.18
CA GLU A 351 -3.13 -15.03 -32.58
C GLU A 351 -2.64 -15.37 -31.16
N ALA A 352 -3.28 -16.33 -30.46
CA ALA A 352 -3.07 -16.61 -29.05
C ALA A 352 -1.58 -16.86 -28.69
N LYS A 353 -0.86 -17.61 -29.51
CA LYS A 353 0.56 -17.91 -29.29
C LYS A 353 1.42 -16.64 -29.41
N GLY A 354 1.20 -15.84 -30.45
CA GLY A 354 1.91 -14.57 -30.65
C GLY A 354 1.63 -13.56 -29.54
N ASP A 355 0.37 -13.45 -29.12
CA ASP A 355 -0.04 -12.56 -28.03
C ASP A 355 0.55 -13.02 -26.68
N SER A 356 0.65 -14.34 -26.44
CA SER A 356 1.27 -14.90 -25.25
C SER A 356 2.77 -14.62 -25.18
N ILE A 357 3.49 -14.85 -26.28
CA ILE A 357 4.94 -14.54 -26.38
C ILE A 357 5.18 -13.05 -26.14
N ALA A 358 4.41 -12.20 -26.81
CA ALA A 358 4.52 -10.76 -26.64
C ALA A 358 4.32 -10.30 -25.18
N ARG A 359 3.32 -10.85 -24.52
CA ARG A 359 3.07 -10.57 -23.11
C ARG A 359 4.23 -11.03 -22.23
N ALA A 360 4.73 -12.24 -22.48
CA ALA A 360 5.86 -12.80 -21.75
C ALA A 360 7.13 -11.97 -21.91
N ASP A 361 7.40 -11.41 -23.09
CA ASP A 361 8.62 -10.63 -23.34
C ASP A 361 8.65 -9.26 -22.65
N VAL A 362 7.49 -8.67 -22.38
CA VAL A 362 7.38 -7.30 -21.81
C VAL A 362 6.97 -7.26 -20.35
N ASN A 363 6.68 -8.40 -19.73
CA ASN A 363 6.28 -8.50 -18.32
C ASN A 363 7.05 -9.61 -17.59
N ILE A 364 7.13 -9.53 -16.27
CA ILE A 364 7.68 -10.58 -15.41
C ILE A 364 6.51 -11.40 -14.86
N SER A 365 6.51 -12.70 -15.13
CA SER A 365 5.51 -13.67 -14.63
C SER A 365 6.05 -14.48 -13.46
N LEU A 366 5.17 -15.25 -12.79
CA LEU A 366 5.58 -16.20 -11.73
C LEU A 366 6.52 -17.27 -12.29
N GLU A 367 6.32 -17.72 -13.54
CA GLU A 367 7.20 -18.68 -14.20
C GLU A 367 8.63 -18.12 -14.39
N ASP A 368 8.76 -16.83 -14.66
CA ASP A 368 10.04 -16.15 -14.73
C ASP A 368 10.70 -16.09 -13.35
N LEU A 369 9.94 -15.67 -12.33
CA LEU A 369 10.44 -15.56 -10.95
C LEU A 369 10.87 -16.91 -10.37
N ALA A 370 10.21 -18.00 -10.78
CA ALA A 370 10.64 -19.36 -10.41
C ALA A 370 12.01 -19.77 -10.99
N LYS A 371 12.47 -19.10 -12.03
CA LYS A 371 13.74 -19.42 -12.74
C LYS A 371 14.89 -18.49 -12.37
N ILE A 372 14.61 -17.37 -11.69
CA ILE A 372 15.63 -16.40 -11.27
C ILE A 372 15.75 -16.39 -9.74
N HIS A 373 16.89 -15.89 -9.24
CA HIS A 373 17.19 -15.85 -7.82
C HIS A 373 17.24 -14.39 -7.35
N THR A 374 16.16 -13.89 -6.78
CA THR A 374 16.12 -12.52 -6.27
C THR A 374 17.07 -12.35 -5.08
N ASN A 375 18.12 -11.55 -5.26
CA ASN A 375 19.14 -11.30 -4.24
C ASN A 375 18.93 -10.00 -3.46
N ALA A 376 18.00 -9.13 -3.89
CA ALA A 376 17.60 -7.99 -3.04
C ALA A 376 16.97 -8.52 -1.75
N LYS A 377 17.54 -8.18 -0.59
CA LYS A 377 17.06 -8.67 0.72
C LYS A 377 15.61 -8.27 0.98
N PHE A 378 15.26 -7.05 0.55
CA PHE A 378 13.92 -6.52 0.69
C PHE A 378 13.41 -5.98 -0.66
N VAL A 379 12.23 -6.42 -1.08
CA VAL A 379 11.57 -5.96 -2.30
C VAL A 379 10.34 -5.13 -1.93
N ILE A 380 10.24 -3.91 -2.43
CA ILE A 380 9.07 -3.05 -2.26
C ILE A 380 8.27 -3.05 -3.57
N LEU A 381 7.06 -3.61 -3.52
CA LEU A 381 6.15 -3.71 -4.67
C LEU A 381 5.09 -2.61 -4.57
N ASN A 382 5.43 -1.41 -5.03
CA ASN A 382 4.47 -0.32 -5.20
C ASN A 382 3.61 -0.58 -6.44
N ALA A 383 2.82 -1.64 -6.38
CA ALA A 383 2.02 -2.21 -7.47
C ALA A 383 0.73 -2.81 -6.93
N CYS A 384 -0.28 -2.91 -7.82
CA CYS A 384 -1.55 -3.55 -7.50
C CYS A 384 -1.36 -5.07 -7.35
N TYR A 385 -2.05 -5.69 -6.40
CA TYR A 385 -2.23 -7.14 -6.24
C TYR A 385 -0.97 -8.00 -6.05
N ASN A 386 0.24 -7.48 -6.17
CA ASN A 386 1.47 -8.29 -6.10
C ASN A 386 1.70 -8.97 -4.73
N GLY A 387 0.99 -8.55 -3.67
CA GLY A 387 0.99 -9.16 -2.34
C GLY A 387 -0.23 -10.05 -2.06
N SER A 388 -0.94 -10.54 -3.08
CA SER A 388 -2.21 -11.29 -2.94
C SER A 388 -2.00 -12.71 -2.42
N PHE A 389 -1.54 -12.85 -1.19
CA PHE A 389 -1.25 -14.16 -0.56
C PHE A 389 -2.47 -15.09 -0.38
N HIS A 390 -3.66 -14.63 -0.72
CA HIS A 390 -4.88 -15.42 -0.81
C HIS A 390 -5.07 -16.13 -2.16
N GLU A 391 -4.25 -15.78 -3.15
CA GLU A 391 -4.25 -16.43 -4.45
C GLU A 391 -3.29 -17.63 -4.45
N PRO A 392 -3.52 -18.64 -5.30
CA PRO A 392 -2.62 -19.79 -5.40
C PRO A 392 -1.16 -19.41 -5.66
N GLY A 393 -0.93 -18.43 -6.53
CA GLY A 393 0.38 -17.85 -6.84
C GLY A 393 0.36 -16.34 -6.73
N TYR A 394 1.44 -15.76 -6.17
CA TYR A 394 1.56 -14.31 -6.03
C TYR A 394 3.02 -13.84 -6.05
N VAL A 395 3.24 -12.70 -6.70
CA VAL A 395 4.56 -12.14 -7.01
C VAL A 395 5.46 -12.04 -5.78
N ALA A 396 4.98 -11.46 -4.67
CA ALA A 396 5.79 -11.28 -3.46
C ALA A 396 6.28 -12.62 -2.89
N GLY A 397 5.44 -13.67 -2.92
CA GLY A 397 5.82 -15.01 -2.50
C GLY A 397 6.93 -15.59 -3.37
N TYR A 398 6.84 -15.46 -4.68
CA TYR A 398 7.85 -15.94 -5.59
C TYR A 398 9.20 -15.23 -5.44
N HIS A 399 9.22 -13.96 -5.08
CA HIS A 399 10.48 -13.28 -4.74
C HIS A 399 11.13 -13.84 -3.48
N ILE A 400 10.36 -14.07 -2.41
CA ILE A 400 10.94 -14.48 -1.11
C ILE A 400 11.29 -15.97 -1.04
N PHE A 401 10.53 -16.85 -1.71
CA PHE A 401 10.76 -18.30 -1.64
C PHE A 401 11.80 -18.81 -2.63
N GLY A 402 12.26 -17.99 -3.57
CA GLY A 402 13.41 -18.31 -4.45
C GLY A 402 14.71 -18.56 -3.69
N GLU A 403 15.70 -19.16 -4.35
CA GLU A 403 17.00 -19.50 -3.74
C GLU A 403 17.91 -18.29 -3.45
N GLY A 404 17.57 -17.09 -3.96
CA GLY A 404 18.33 -15.86 -3.71
C GLY A 404 18.22 -15.35 -2.27
N ASP A 405 18.77 -14.18 -2.00
CA ASP A 405 18.91 -13.59 -0.66
C ASP A 405 17.64 -12.84 -0.17
N CYS A 406 16.55 -12.82 -0.97
CA CYS A 406 15.32 -12.10 -0.63
C CYS A 406 14.60 -12.75 0.55
N ILE A 407 14.41 -11.98 1.63
CA ILE A 407 13.79 -12.46 2.88
C ILE A 407 12.47 -11.77 3.21
N ALA A 408 12.18 -10.65 2.56
CA ALA A 408 10.92 -9.97 2.75
C ALA A 408 10.52 -9.20 1.48
N ALA A 409 9.21 -9.06 1.29
CA ALA A 409 8.63 -8.20 0.27
C ALA A 409 7.46 -7.43 0.86
N GLN A 410 7.37 -6.12 0.59
CA GLN A 410 6.16 -5.37 0.82
C GLN A 410 5.28 -5.51 -0.42
N GLY A 411 4.00 -5.82 -0.25
CA GLY A 411 3.06 -6.00 -1.34
C GLY A 411 1.62 -5.67 -0.94
N ASN A 412 0.75 -5.54 -1.94
CA ASN A 412 -0.64 -5.14 -1.76
C ASN A 412 -1.59 -6.21 -2.26
N THR A 413 -2.68 -6.43 -1.52
CA THR A 413 -3.65 -7.50 -1.81
C THR A 413 -4.78 -7.10 -2.75
N VAL A 414 -4.92 -5.80 -3.06
CA VAL A 414 -5.84 -5.23 -4.05
C VAL A 414 -5.15 -4.09 -4.81
N ASN A 415 -5.90 -3.40 -5.70
CA ASN A 415 -5.37 -2.25 -6.43
C ASN A 415 -5.05 -1.08 -5.50
N VAL A 416 -3.98 -0.37 -5.83
CA VAL A 416 -3.44 0.74 -5.04
C VAL A 416 -3.23 1.99 -5.89
N LEU A 417 -3.19 3.15 -5.23
CA LEU A 417 -2.60 4.36 -5.81
C LEU A 417 -1.10 4.32 -5.54
N GLN A 418 -0.33 4.16 -6.58
CA GLN A 418 1.12 4.29 -6.54
C GLN A 418 1.50 5.66 -5.97
N ASP A 419 2.65 5.79 -5.37
CA ASP A 419 3.20 7.03 -4.79
C ASP A 419 2.48 7.62 -3.55
N LYS A 420 1.47 6.95 -3.03
CA LYS A 420 0.78 7.43 -1.82
C LYS A 420 1.54 7.14 -0.51
N TRP A 421 2.33 6.07 -0.48
CA TRP A 421 2.90 5.54 0.76
C TRP A 421 4.33 4.99 0.62
N ALA A 422 4.69 4.50 -0.55
CA ALA A 422 5.88 3.67 -0.76
C ALA A 422 7.21 4.37 -0.43
N ASP A 423 7.23 5.69 -0.42
CA ASP A 423 8.40 6.50 -0.10
C ASP A 423 8.33 7.15 1.30
N GLN A 424 7.28 6.86 2.09
CA GLN A 424 7.13 7.49 3.40
C GLN A 424 8.09 6.90 4.42
N LEU A 425 8.83 7.78 5.09
CA LEU A 425 9.75 7.46 6.20
C LEU A 425 10.72 6.29 5.89
N LEU A 426 11.03 6.02 4.62
CA LEU A 426 11.97 4.95 4.22
C LEU A 426 13.34 5.08 4.89
N GLY A 427 13.76 6.28 5.24
CA GLY A 427 14.99 6.52 5.97
C GLY A 427 15.07 5.84 7.34
N LEU A 428 13.94 5.40 7.93
CA LEU A 428 13.94 4.57 9.15
C LEU A 428 14.69 3.26 8.94
N LEU A 429 14.68 2.70 7.72
CA LEU A 429 15.45 1.50 7.40
C LEU A 429 16.97 1.74 7.52
N SER A 430 17.46 2.91 7.12
CA SER A 430 18.87 3.32 7.30
C SER A 430 19.22 3.60 8.77
N LEU A 431 18.22 3.86 9.61
CA LEU A 431 18.39 4.00 11.06
C LEU A 431 18.38 2.67 11.83
N GLY A 432 18.23 1.55 11.11
CA GLY A 432 18.19 0.20 11.69
C GLY A 432 16.83 -0.18 12.26
N GLU A 433 15.75 0.47 11.80
CA GLU A 433 14.39 0.08 12.16
C GLU A 433 14.02 -1.26 11.51
N ARG A 434 13.22 -2.09 12.18
CA ARG A 434 12.73 -3.36 11.65
C ARG A 434 11.78 -3.11 10.48
N LEU A 435 11.80 -3.98 9.46
CA LEU A 435 10.92 -3.85 8.29
C LEU A 435 9.44 -3.75 8.68
N GLY A 436 9.00 -4.56 9.65
CA GLY A 436 7.62 -4.52 10.13
C GLY A 436 7.28 -3.22 10.85
N ALA A 437 8.21 -2.68 11.64
CA ALA A 437 8.01 -1.42 12.34
C ALA A 437 7.93 -0.24 11.36
N TRP A 438 8.80 -0.20 10.33
CA TRP A 438 8.67 0.75 9.24
C TRP A 438 7.32 0.62 8.52
N GLN A 439 6.90 -0.60 8.15
CA GLN A 439 5.61 -0.83 7.47
C GLN A 439 4.43 -0.32 8.31
N LYS A 440 4.47 -0.49 9.62
CA LYS A 440 3.43 -0.05 10.55
C LYS A 440 3.20 1.47 10.52
N GLU A 441 4.21 2.28 10.18
CA GLU A 441 4.13 3.74 10.19
C GLU A 441 3.12 4.32 9.18
N PHE A 442 2.75 3.57 8.12
CA PHE A 442 1.82 4.03 7.09
C PHE A 442 1.01 2.88 6.48
N CYS A 443 0.54 1.98 7.31
CA CYS A 443 -0.31 0.86 6.88
C CYS A 443 -1.63 1.32 6.25
N TRP A 444 -1.98 0.61 5.18
CA TRP A 444 -3.32 0.59 4.62
C TRP A 444 -3.93 -0.80 4.79
N LEU A 445 -5.26 -0.91 4.59
CA LEU A 445 -5.95 -2.19 4.75
C LEU A 445 -5.35 -3.27 3.84
N GLU A 446 -4.90 -2.90 2.63
CA GLU A 446 -4.36 -3.78 1.60
C GLU A 446 -2.84 -4.01 1.69
N SER A 447 -2.10 -3.21 2.43
CA SER A 447 -0.64 -3.29 2.42
C SER A 447 -0.08 -4.27 3.46
N HIS A 448 0.80 -5.17 3.05
CA HIS A 448 1.33 -6.25 3.89
C HIS A 448 2.82 -6.45 3.70
N LEU A 449 3.48 -6.94 4.73
CA LEU A 449 4.81 -7.50 4.64
C LEU A 449 4.71 -9.01 4.46
N ILE A 450 5.25 -9.50 3.38
CA ILE A 450 5.36 -10.92 3.04
C ILE A 450 6.79 -11.34 3.37
N GLY A 451 6.93 -12.31 4.27
CA GLY A 451 8.24 -12.72 4.78
C GLY A 451 8.50 -12.26 6.22
N ASP A 452 9.76 -12.11 6.55
CA ASP A 452 10.21 -11.79 7.91
C ASP A 452 10.05 -10.29 8.25
N PRO A 453 9.19 -9.93 9.22
CA PRO A 453 9.00 -8.54 9.64
C PRO A 453 10.07 -8.04 10.62
N THR A 454 10.91 -8.93 11.15
CA THR A 454 11.86 -8.61 12.20
C THR A 454 13.23 -8.20 11.68
N PHE A 455 13.52 -8.47 10.41
CA PHE A 455 14.80 -8.07 9.81
C PHE A 455 15.00 -6.55 9.87
N ARG A 456 16.25 -6.15 10.08
CA ARG A 456 16.70 -4.76 10.04
C ARG A 456 18.10 -4.68 9.46
N PHE A 457 18.38 -3.63 8.72
CA PHE A 457 19.73 -3.28 8.32
C PHE A 457 20.51 -2.72 9.52
N SER A 458 21.83 -2.73 9.43
CA SER A 458 22.66 -2.01 10.40
C SER A 458 22.42 -0.51 10.28
N ALA A 459 22.32 0.16 11.41
CA ALA A 459 22.18 1.62 11.42
C ALA A 459 23.40 2.29 10.76
N VAL A 460 23.14 3.23 9.86
CA VAL A 460 24.16 4.12 9.33
C VAL A 460 24.58 5.10 10.46
N PRO A 461 25.89 5.46 10.60
CA PRO A 461 26.33 6.41 11.61
C PRO A 461 25.51 7.71 11.61
N GLU A 462 25.25 8.24 12.80
CA GLU A 462 24.27 9.31 13.08
C GLU A 462 24.63 10.70 12.53
N ASP A 463 25.77 10.87 11.86
CA ASP A 463 26.26 12.15 11.34
C ASP A 463 25.61 12.61 10.02
N ALA A 464 24.58 11.88 9.53
CA ALA A 464 23.85 12.25 8.32
C ALA A 464 22.65 13.16 8.65
N PRO A 465 22.68 14.47 8.33
CA PRO A 465 21.61 15.42 8.68
C PRO A 465 20.22 15.02 8.18
N ALA A 466 20.15 14.31 7.04
CA ALA A 466 18.90 13.81 6.49
C ALA A 466 18.24 12.75 7.40
N LEU A 467 19.02 11.87 8.04
CA LEU A 467 18.49 10.86 8.97
C LEU A 467 17.98 11.49 10.26
N GLU A 468 18.58 12.59 10.72
CA GLU A 468 18.02 13.39 11.82
C GLU A 468 16.66 14.00 11.45
N ALA A 469 16.48 14.42 10.19
CA ALA A 469 15.19 14.88 9.71
C ALA A 469 14.15 13.76 9.71
N VAL A 470 14.53 12.53 9.34
CA VAL A 470 13.63 11.35 9.41
C VAL A 470 13.18 11.09 10.86
N LYS A 471 14.08 11.15 11.84
CA LYS A 471 13.74 11.01 13.28
C LYS A 471 12.74 12.10 13.72
N ARG A 472 13.00 13.37 13.33
CA ARG A 472 12.09 14.48 13.65
C ARG A 472 10.73 14.28 13.02
N ALA A 473 10.66 13.84 11.77
CA ALA A 473 9.40 13.57 11.08
C ALA A 473 8.60 12.44 11.74
N ALA A 474 9.24 11.31 12.08
CA ALA A 474 8.60 10.23 12.82
C ALA A 474 8.10 10.69 14.20
N SER A 475 8.90 11.45 14.94
CA SER A 475 8.50 12.04 16.22
C SER A 475 7.31 12.99 16.08
N LEU A 476 7.29 13.82 15.06
CA LEU A 476 6.16 14.73 14.75
C LEU A 476 4.88 13.91 14.54
N LYS A 477 4.94 12.89 13.68
CA LYS A 477 3.81 11.98 13.39
C LYS A 477 3.26 11.39 14.68
N HIS A 478 4.10 10.73 15.48
CA HIS A 478 3.68 10.07 16.72
C HIS A 478 3.08 11.05 17.74
N ARG A 479 3.61 12.26 17.85
CA ARG A 479 3.08 13.28 18.75
C ARG A 479 1.73 13.81 18.27
N ALA A 480 1.57 14.02 16.98
CA ALA A 480 0.31 14.48 16.38
C ALA A 480 -0.79 13.42 16.53
N GLU A 481 -0.51 12.16 16.20
CA GLU A 481 -1.43 11.02 16.36
C GLU A 481 -1.83 10.76 17.82
N ALA A 482 -0.91 11.02 18.74
CA ALA A 482 -1.20 10.95 20.18
C ALA A 482 -1.97 12.17 20.74
N GLY A 483 -2.41 13.10 19.89
CA GLY A 483 -3.10 14.34 20.31
C GLY A 483 -2.23 15.29 21.14
N LYS A 484 -0.91 15.20 21.05
CA LYS A 484 0.06 15.99 21.83
C LYS A 484 0.55 17.23 21.11
N MET A 485 -0.08 17.60 20.00
CA MET A 485 0.25 18.80 19.23
C MET A 485 -1.04 19.51 18.78
N THR A 486 -1.00 20.81 18.80
CA THR A 486 -2.02 21.69 18.22
C THR A 486 -1.72 21.95 16.75
N SER A 487 -2.72 22.36 15.97
CA SER A 487 -2.51 22.77 14.58
C SER A 487 -1.53 23.95 14.45
N ALA A 488 -1.54 24.88 15.41
CA ALA A 488 -0.60 26.01 15.44
C ALA A 488 0.86 25.56 15.63
N GLU A 489 1.11 24.57 16.50
CA GLU A 489 2.46 24.00 16.67
C GLU A 489 2.92 23.24 15.43
N ILE A 490 2.05 22.47 14.78
CA ILE A 490 2.37 21.77 13.53
C ILE A 490 2.66 22.77 12.41
N ARG A 491 1.85 23.83 12.30
CA ARG A 491 2.10 24.93 11.35
C ARG A 491 3.47 25.57 11.58
N ALA A 492 3.83 25.89 12.81
CA ALA A 492 5.14 26.45 13.15
C ALA A 492 6.31 25.53 12.72
N VAL A 493 6.14 24.20 12.83
CA VAL A 493 7.13 23.23 12.31
C VAL A 493 7.20 23.30 10.78
N PHE A 494 6.06 23.32 10.09
CA PHE A 494 6.03 23.45 8.62
C PHE A 494 6.75 24.70 8.13
N GLU A 495 6.52 25.84 8.79
CA GLU A 495 7.10 27.12 8.43
C GLU A 495 8.61 27.23 8.69
N SER A 496 9.13 26.51 9.69
CA SER A 496 10.50 26.72 10.18
C SER A 496 11.48 25.59 9.84
N ASP A 497 11.02 24.35 9.62
CA ASP A 497 11.96 23.25 9.41
C ASP A 497 12.53 23.27 7.99
N PRO A 498 13.86 23.28 7.82
CA PRO A 498 14.50 23.31 6.51
C PRO A 498 14.31 22.02 5.71
N SER A 499 14.03 20.88 6.36
CA SER A 499 13.90 19.59 5.70
C SER A 499 12.52 19.39 5.10
N TRP A 500 12.47 19.05 3.82
CA TRP A 500 11.22 18.69 3.14
C TRP A 500 10.57 17.45 3.78
N ILE A 501 11.35 16.51 4.35
CA ILE A 501 10.84 15.31 5.03
C ILE A 501 9.94 15.72 6.21
N VAL A 502 10.41 16.67 7.01
CA VAL A 502 9.66 17.16 8.18
C VAL A 502 8.47 18.01 7.75
N ARG A 503 8.64 18.92 6.74
CA ARG A 503 7.54 19.73 6.23
C ARG A 503 6.44 18.88 5.60
N ARG A 504 6.79 17.83 4.82
CA ARG A 504 5.81 16.88 4.28
C ARG A 504 5.03 16.19 5.40
N GLN A 505 5.72 15.73 6.44
CA GLN A 505 5.07 15.10 7.59
C GLN A 505 4.18 16.09 8.35
N ALA A 506 4.58 17.35 8.48
CA ALA A 506 3.75 18.39 9.09
C ALA A 506 2.49 18.68 8.27
N LEU A 507 2.59 18.74 6.92
CA LEU A 507 1.45 18.87 6.03
C LEU A 507 0.45 17.71 6.20
N GLN A 508 0.93 16.48 6.33
CA GLN A 508 0.07 15.31 6.56
C GLN A 508 -0.58 15.35 7.96
N ALA A 509 0.20 15.72 8.98
CA ALA A 509 -0.25 15.75 10.36
C ALA A 509 -1.28 16.86 10.66
N ILE A 510 -1.26 17.96 9.91
CA ILE A 510 -2.21 19.07 10.11
C ILE A 510 -3.57 18.84 9.44
N ALA A 511 -3.63 17.96 8.42
CA ALA A 511 -4.85 17.76 7.63
C ALA A 511 -6.11 17.41 8.45
N PRO A 512 -6.05 16.57 9.52
CA PRO A 512 -7.22 16.25 10.33
C PRO A 512 -7.82 17.42 11.10
N PHE A 513 -7.08 18.52 11.32
CA PHE A 513 -7.60 19.70 12.03
C PHE A 513 -8.60 20.48 11.19
N ALA A 514 -8.37 20.60 9.87
CA ALA A 514 -9.21 21.31 8.90
C ALA A 514 -9.61 22.73 9.36
N ASP A 515 -8.71 23.41 10.05
CA ASP A 515 -8.88 24.75 10.61
C ASP A 515 -8.09 25.81 9.79
N GLU A 516 -8.07 27.05 10.27
CA GLU A 516 -7.35 28.15 9.61
C GLU A 516 -5.83 27.88 9.50
N ASN A 517 -5.21 27.20 10.48
CA ASN A 517 -3.80 26.83 10.38
C ASN A 517 -3.57 25.81 9.25
N THR A 518 -4.50 24.88 9.06
CA THR A 518 -4.48 23.92 7.95
C THR A 518 -4.54 24.66 6.60
N VAL A 519 -5.44 25.65 6.47
CA VAL A 519 -5.54 26.47 5.25
C VAL A 519 -4.23 27.19 4.97
N GLN A 520 -3.62 27.80 5.97
CA GLN A 520 -2.37 28.53 5.80
C GLN A 520 -1.20 27.63 5.38
N VAL A 521 -1.11 26.40 5.95
CA VAL A 521 -0.10 25.42 5.57
C VAL A 521 -0.29 24.97 4.12
N ILE A 522 -1.52 24.71 3.68
CA ILE A 522 -1.81 24.33 2.29
C ILE A 522 -1.43 25.46 1.31
N LEU A 523 -1.81 26.72 1.63
CA LEU A 523 -1.47 27.88 0.80
C LEU A 523 0.05 28.09 0.67
N GLN A 524 0.81 27.87 1.74
CA GLN A 524 2.26 27.90 1.72
C GLN A 524 2.83 26.71 0.96
N GLY A 525 2.24 25.53 1.13
CA GLY A 525 2.65 24.31 0.48
C GLY A 525 2.58 24.37 -1.06
N PHE A 526 1.69 25.17 -1.64
CA PHE A 526 1.65 25.43 -3.08
C PHE A 526 2.93 26.06 -3.63
N ASN A 527 3.70 26.72 -2.79
CA ASN A 527 4.95 27.40 -3.16
C ASN A 527 6.19 26.72 -2.54
N ASP A 528 6.03 25.53 -1.95
CA ASP A 528 7.16 24.81 -1.38
C ASP A 528 8.20 24.47 -2.47
N PRO A 529 9.50 24.61 -2.22
CA PRO A 529 10.53 24.25 -3.20
C PRO A 529 10.47 22.76 -3.59
N PHE A 530 9.84 21.90 -2.77
CA PHE A 530 9.76 20.48 -2.99
C PHE A 530 8.46 20.08 -3.70
N GLU A 531 8.55 19.44 -4.86
CA GLU A 531 7.39 19.08 -5.69
C GLU A 531 6.37 18.22 -4.95
N SER A 532 6.80 17.20 -4.19
CA SER A 532 5.87 16.32 -3.48
C SER A 532 4.99 17.09 -2.50
N ILE A 533 5.50 18.15 -1.86
CA ILE A 533 4.73 19.00 -0.97
C ILE A 533 3.72 19.84 -1.76
N ARG A 534 4.11 20.44 -2.89
CA ARG A 534 3.18 21.18 -3.75
C ARG A 534 2.04 20.28 -4.25
N ARG A 535 2.37 19.08 -4.71
CA ARG A 535 1.41 18.11 -5.19
C ARG A 535 0.46 17.62 -4.08
N GLU A 536 0.98 17.26 -2.91
CA GLU A 536 0.14 16.85 -1.76
C GLU A 536 -0.74 17.99 -1.29
N SER A 537 -0.26 19.23 -1.31
CA SER A 537 -1.06 20.44 -1.01
C SER A 537 -2.23 20.61 -1.98
N CYS A 538 -2.04 20.32 -3.29
CA CYS A 538 -3.13 20.31 -4.26
C CYS A 538 -4.19 19.26 -3.92
N HIS A 539 -3.80 18.04 -3.59
CA HIS A 539 -4.75 17.01 -3.18
C HIS A 539 -5.50 17.36 -1.90
N MET A 540 -4.81 17.92 -0.91
CA MET A 540 -5.44 18.34 0.35
C MET A 540 -6.40 19.52 0.13
N ALA A 541 -6.06 20.46 -0.73
CA ALA A 541 -6.93 21.58 -1.10
C ALA A 541 -8.27 21.09 -1.68
N GLY A 542 -8.23 20.12 -2.62
CA GLY A 542 -9.46 19.52 -3.15
C GLY A 542 -10.28 18.82 -2.09
N ARG A 543 -9.65 18.10 -1.17
CA ARG A 543 -10.34 17.40 -0.06
C ARG A 543 -10.89 18.35 1.01
N MET A 544 -10.31 19.54 1.17
CA MET A 544 -10.77 20.53 2.14
C MET A 544 -11.89 21.42 1.59
N GLY A 545 -11.81 21.82 0.32
CA GLY A 545 -12.84 22.58 -0.37
C GLY A 545 -12.92 24.06 0.00
N ASP A 546 -11.88 24.66 0.57
CA ASP A 546 -11.84 26.11 0.87
C ASP A 546 -11.63 26.92 -0.42
N PRO A 547 -12.55 27.84 -0.79
CA PRO A 547 -12.49 28.55 -2.07
C PRO A 547 -11.23 29.42 -2.25
N ARG A 548 -10.51 29.75 -1.18
CA ARG A 548 -9.22 30.46 -1.25
C ARG A 548 -8.14 29.71 -2.01
N PHE A 549 -8.29 28.40 -2.18
CA PHE A 549 -7.33 27.57 -2.92
C PHE A 549 -7.50 27.65 -4.44
N VAL A 550 -8.64 28.11 -4.95
CA VAL A 550 -8.97 28.02 -6.39
C VAL A 550 -7.95 28.79 -7.24
N ALA A 551 -7.69 30.05 -6.94
CA ALA A 551 -6.76 30.87 -7.73
C ALA A 551 -5.30 30.33 -7.69
N PRO A 552 -4.74 29.92 -6.54
CA PRO A 552 -3.45 29.23 -6.49
C PRO A 552 -3.40 27.92 -7.28
N LEU A 553 -4.45 27.09 -7.23
CA LEU A 553 -4.53 25.83 -7.98
C LEU A 553 -4.52 26.10 -9.50
N VAL A 554 -5.30 27.08 -9.98
CA VAL A 554 -5.32 27.48 -11.40
C VAL A 554 -3.94 27.96 -11.85
N LYS A 555 -3.21 28.67 -10.99
CA LYS A 555 -1.82 29.07 -11.26
C LYS A 555 -0.91 27.85 -11.44
N ILE A 556 -0.95 26.87 -10.53
CA ILE A 556 -0.12 25.65 -10.60
C ILE A 556 -0.44 24.86 -11.87
N GLU A 557 -1.71 24.69 -12.20
CA GLU A 557 -2.12 23.95 -13.40
C GLU A 557 -1.59 24.56 -14.69
N ASN A 558 -1.52 25.89 -14.77
CA ASN A 558 -1.10 26.61 -15.96
C ASN A 558 0.40 26.99 -15.96
N GLU A 559 1.14 26.69 -14.90
CA GLU A 559 2.57 27.02 -14.80
C GLU A 559 3.40 26.10 -15.69
N SER A 560 4.08 26.67 -16.69
CA SER A 560 4.84 25.90 -17.69
C SER A 560 6.04 25.14 -17.10
N ASP A 561 6.61 25.67 -16.02
CA ASP A 561 7.79 25.11 -15.36
C ASP A 561 7.43 24.14 -14.21
N GLU A 562 6.12 23.97 -13.92
CA GLU A 562 5.67 23.06 -12.88
C GLU A 562 5.74 21.59 -13.34
N VAL A 563 5.95 20.70 -12.38
CA VAL A 563 5.96 19.26 -12.63
C VAL A 563 4.55 18.80 -13.01
N ILE A 564 4.44 18.01 -14.07
CA ILE A 564 3.17 17.57 -14.65
C ILE A 564 2.24 16.88 -13.64
N ARG A 565 2.79 16.21 -12.62
CA ARG A 565 1.99 15.60 -11.53
C ARG A 565 1.33 16.64 -10.62
N ALA A 566 2.02 17.73 -10.33
CA ALA A 566 1.44 18.83 -9.56
C ALA A 566 0.33 19.51 -10.37
N GLN A 567 0.53 19.70 -11.68
CA GLN A 567 -0.49 20.22 -12.59
C GLN A 567 -1.73 19.34 -12.63
N TYR A 568 -1.57 18.00 -12.74
CA TYR A 568 -2.70 17.06 -12.71
C TYR A 568 -3.40 17.03 -11.36
N ALA A 569 -2.67 17.12 -10.25
CA ALA A 569 -3.26 17.20 -8.92
C ALA A 569 -4.08 18.49 -8.75
N ALA A 570 -3.57 19.62 -9.25
CA ALA A 570 -4.28 20.90 -9.25
C ALA A 570 -5.55 20.84 -10.10
N ASN A 571 -5.48 20.30 -11.31
CA ASN A 571 -6.64 20.11 -12.19
C ASN A 571 -7.71 19.24 -11.53
N SER A 572 -7.31 18.11 -10.95
CA SER A 572 -8.22 17.23 -10.21
C SER A 572 -8.87 17.93 -9.01
N ALA A 573 -8.10 18.72 -8.27
CA ALA A 573 -8.60 19.48 -7.14
C ALA A 573 -9.62 20.55 -7.58
N ILE A 574 -9.32 21.33 -8.62
CA ILE A 574 -10.20 22.41 -9.12
C ILE A 574 -11.60 21.89 -9.47
N SER A 575 -11.70 20.65 -9.99
CA SER A 575 -12.99 20.05 -10.34
C SER A 575 -13.91 19.77 -9.14
N GLN A 576 -13.41 19.92 -7.91
CA GLN A 576 -14.16 19.71 -6.66
C GLN A 576 -14.74 21.04 -6.10
N PHE A 577 -14.35 22.17 -6.68
CA PHE A 577 -14.81 23.50 -6.26
C PHE A 577 -16.01 23.98 -7.06
N ASN A 578 -16.71 24.96 -6.50
CA ASN A 578 -17.82 25.62 -7.18
C ASN A 578 -17.31 26.30 -8.47
N PRO A 579 -17.88 26.01 -9.65
CA PRO A 579 -17.54 26.68 -10.88
C PRO A 579 -17.67 28.23 -10.83
N ALA A 580 -18.49 28.74 -9.94
CA ALA A 580 -18.65 30.19 -9.73
C ALA A 580 -17.42 30.85 -9.07
N ASP A 581 -16.56 30.07 -8.43
CA ASP A 581 -15.34 30.56 -7.78
C ASP A 581 -14.13 30.55 -8.74
N TRP A 582 -14.28 29.98 -9.93
CA TRP A 582 -13.19 29.93 -10.90
C TRP A 582 -12.90 31.29 -11.51
N PRO A 583 -11.63 31.65 -11.76
CA PRO A 583 -11.29 32.83 -12.51
C PRO A 583 -12.03 32.90 -13.87
N ALA A 584 -12.52 34.08 -14.25
CA ALA A 584 -13.43 34.22 -15.39
C ALA A 584 -12.84 33.72 -16.73
N ASP A 585 -11.57 34.00 -16.99
CA ASP A 585 -10.83 33.55 -18.15
C ASP A 585 -10.63 32.05 -18.19
N TYR A 586 -10.35 31.45 -17.04
CA TYR A 586 -10.23 30.00 -16.87
C TYR A 586 -11.58 29.29 -17.05
N ALA A 587 -12.64 29.79 -16.40
CA ALA A 587 -14.00 29.28 -16.54
C ALA A 587 -14.53 29.35 -17.99
N ALA A 588 -14.10 30.36 -18.78
CA ALA A 588 -14.50 30.53 -20.17
C ALA A 588 -13.88 29.50 -21.13
N THR A 589 -12.89 28.72 -20.71
CA THR A 589 -12.31 27.68 -21.57
C THR A 589 -13.32 26.55 -21.85
N LYS A 590 -13.31 26.02 -23.10
CA LYS A 590 -14.19 24.90 -23.48
C LYS A 590 -14.09 23.70 -22.54
N ARG A 591 -12.89 23.43 -22.02
CA ARG A 591 -12.64 22.34 -21.07
C ARG A 591 -13.42 22.58 -19.77
N MET A 592 -13.30 23.77 -19.19
CA MET A 592 -13.93 24.07 -17.90
C MET A 592 -15.44 24.22 -18.02
N GLN A 593 -15.96 24.74 -19.15
CA GLN A 593 -17.40 24.71 -19.43
C GLN A 593 -17.96 23.30 -19.44
N ARG A 594 -17.28 22.34 -20.09
CA ARG A 594 -17.68 20.91 -20.06
C ARG A 594 -17.58 20.32 -18.65
N THR A 595 -16.55 20.70 -17.87
CA THR A 595 -16.39 20.25 -16.50
C THR A 595 -17.53 20.77 -15.62
N ALA A 596 -17.89 22.04 -15.72
CA ALA A 596 -19.01 22.63 -14.99
C ALA A 596 -20.34 21.95 -15.36
N GLN A 597 -20.58 21.74 -16.66
CA GLN A 597 -21.76 21.02 -17.13
C GLN A 597 -21.86 19.60 -16.52
N ARG A 598 -20.77 18.85 -16.56
CA ARG A 598 -20.71 17.49 -15.98
C ARG A 598 -20.98 17.47 -14.48
N ILE A 599 -20.46 18.44 -13.73
CA ILE A 599 -20.73 18.57 -12.28
C ILE A 599 -22.21 18.82 -12.04
N GLU A 600 -22.83 19.72 -12.81
CA GLU A 600 -24.26 20.02 -12.67
C GLU A 600 -25.15 18.83 -13.07
N GLU A 601 -24.83 18.13 -14.17
CA GLU A 601 -25.51 16.91 -14.60
C GLU A 601 -25.41 15.83 -13.50
N GLN A 602 -24.23 15.64 -12.88
CA GLN A 602 -24.06 14.72 -11.76
C GLN A 602 -24.97 15.08 -10.58
N MET A 603 -25.04 16.36 -10.20
CA MET A 603 -25.90 16.79 -9.11
C MET A 603 -27.38 16.66 -9.43
N GLN A 604 -27.80 16.97 -10.65
CA GLN A 604 -29.17 16.74 -11.11
C GLN A 604 -29.52 15.25 -11.03
N THR A 605 -28.64 14.36 -11.48
CA THR A 605 -28.82 12.91 -11.36
C THR A 605 -28.99 12.48 -9.90
N ILE A 606 -28.18 13.01 -8.95
CA ILE A 606 -28.31 12.68 -7.52
C ILE A 606 -29.67 13.16 -6.95
N LEU A 607 -30.15 14.31 -7.39
CA LEU A 607 -31.37 14.92 -6.86
C LEU A 607 -32.65 14.40 -7.52
N ASP A 608 -32.56 13.77 -8.69
CA ASP A 608 -33.72 13.28 -9.44
C ASP A 608 -34.30 11.98 -8.83
N LYS A 609 -35.40 12.12 -8.10
CA LYS A 609 -36.11 10.97 -7.51
C LYS A 609 -36.84 10.09 -8.53
N THR A 610 -36.94 10.53 -9.80
CA THR A 610 -37.66 9.80 -10.86
C THR A 610 -36.71 8.90 -11.67
N ALA A 611 -35.41 9.02 -11.49
CA ALA A 611 -34.42 8.20 -12.18
C ALA A 611 -34.62 6.71 -11.83
N ALA A 612 -34.92 5.90 -12.83
CA ALA A 612 -35.21 4.47 -12.66
C ALA A 612 -34.00 3.71 -12.11
N ALA A 613 -34.28 2.70 -11.30
CA ALA A 613 -33.27 1.68 -10.97
C ALA A 613 -32.92 0.93 -12.28
N GLY A 614 -31.63 0.78 -12.56
CA GLY A 614 -31.18 0.02 -13.73
C GLY A 614 -31.56 -1.46 -13.59
N ASP A 615 -32.02 -2.09 -14.65
CA ASP A 615 -32.51 -3.48 -14.64
C ASP A 615 -31.44 -4.53 -14.29
N ASP A 616 -30.13 -4.24 -14.51
CA ASP A 616 -29.03 -5.20 -14.34
C ASP A 616 -27.73 -4.61 -13.70
N GLY A 617 -27.80 -3.48 -13.00
CA GLY A 617 -26.61 -2.86 -12.42
C GLY A 617 -26.91 -1.69 -11.47
N PRO A 618 -25.90 -1.04 -10.89
CA PRO A 618 -26.08 0.16 -10.09
C PRO A 618 -26.78 1.22 -10.94
N SER A 619 -27.84 1.86 -10.37
CA SER A 619 -28.52 2.97 -11.04
C SER A 619 -27.53 4.11 -11.32
N GLU A 620 -27.81 4.92 -12.34
CA GLU A 620 -27.00 6.13 -12.64
C GLU A 620 -26.89 7.01 -11.40
N ARG A 621 -27.94 7.07 -10.61
CA ARG A 621 -28.00 7.80 -9.33
C ARG A 621 -27.03 7.24 -8.28
N GLU A 622 -26.97 5.92 -8.14
CA GLU A 622 -26.01 5.25 -7.26
C GLU A 622 -24.56 5.52 -7.73
N PHE A 623 -24.31 5.45 -9.03
CA PHE A 623 -22.98 5.74 -9.58
C PHE A 623 -22.57 7.21 -9.33
N ALA A 624 -23.49 8.16 -9.55
CA ALA A 624 -23.25 9.58 -9.30
C ALA A 624 -22.92 9.85 -7.81
N ILE A 625 -23.65 9.22 -6.88
CA ILE A 625 -23.36 9.33 -5.43
C ILE A 625 -22.00 8.74 -5.08
N ARG A 626 -21.67 7.55 -5.59
CA ARG A 626 -20.39 6.89 -5.29
C ARG A 626 -19.19 7.68 -5.78
N SER A 627 -19.32 8.46 -6.85
CA SER A 627 -18.24 9.30 -7.37
C SER A 627 -17.84 10.42 -6.39
N LEU A 628 -18.73 10.84 -5.48
CA LEU A 628 -18.43 11.83 -4.44
C LEU A 628 -17.28 11.41 -3.50
N ARG A 629 -16.98 10.12 -3.40
CA ARG A 629 -15.82 9.61 -2.64
C ARG A 629 -14.49 10.15 -3.17
N ASN A 630 -14.39 10.36 -4.49
CA ASN A 630 -13.19 10.84 -5.16
C ASN A 630 -13.22 12.35 -5.42
N TYR A 631 -14.42 12.87 -5.67
CA TYR A 631 -14.67 14.25 -6.06
C TYR A 631 -15.76 14.84 -5.16
N PRO A 632 -15.43 15.14 -3.88
CA PRO A 632 -16.39 15.72 -2.95
C PRO A 632 -16.81 17.10 -3.44
N LEU A 633 -18.11 17.32 -3.60
CA LEU A 633 -18.70 18.58 -3.99
C LEU A 633 -19.10 19.36 -2.72
N HIS A 634 -18.11 19.94 -2.04
CA HIS A 634 -18.28 20.60 -0.72
C HIS A 634 -19.37 21.67 -0.72
N TRP A 635 -19.42 22.48 -1.77
CA TRP A 635 -20.39 23.57 -1.93
C TRP A 635 -21.83 23.10 -2.19
N ARG A 636 -22.06 21.80 -2.43
CA ARG A 636 -23.39 21.15 -2.57
C ARG A 636 -23.79 20.38 -1.32
N THR A 637 -23.06 20.49 -0.21
CA THR A 637 -23.31 19.75 1.03
C THR A 637 -24.76 19.87 1.51
N ASP A 638 -25.38 21.06 1.43
CA ASP A 638 -26.78 21.25 1.83
C ASP A 638 -27.77 20.43 1.01
N ASP A 639 -27.52 20.29 -0.28
CA ASP A 639 -28.39 19.47 -1.15
C ASP A 639 -28.21 17.99 -0.86
N LEU A 640 -26.98 17.54 -0.64
CA LEU A 640 -26.67 16.15 -0.28
C LEU A 640 -27.28 15.80 1.10
N LEU A 641 -27.21 16.71 2.06
CA LEU A 641 -27.82 16.54 3.37
C LEU A 641 -29.33 16.42 3.29
N LYS A 642 -30.02 17.18 2.43
CA LYS A 642 -31.47 17.02 2.20
C LYS A 642 -31.81 15.60 1.71
N VAL A 643 -31.00 15.02 0.80
CA VAL A 643 -31.25 13.66 0.28
C VAL A 643 -31.02 12.61 1.37
N VAL A 644 -29.90 12.67 2.10
CA VAL A 644 -29.57 11.65 3.11
C VAL A 644 -30.51 11.68 4.32
N THR A 645 -31.10 12.84 4.64
CA THR A 645 -32.02 13.00 5.77
C THR A 645 -33.49 12.77 5.42
N ASP A 646 -33.85 12.73 4.14
CA ASP A 646 -35.24 12.55 3.69
C ASP A 646 -35.72 11.12 3.97
N PRO A 647 -36.72 10.91 4.85
CA PRO A 647 -37.23 9.58 5.16
C PRO A 647 -38.04 8.95 4.00
N THR A 648 -38.41 9.72 3.00
CA THR A 648 -39.12 9.24 1.81
C THR A 648 -38.19 8.81 0.67
N GLU A 649 -36.88 9.02 0.84
CA GLU A 649 -35.86 8.62 -0.12
C GLU A 649 -35.57 7.11 -0.04
N ASP A 650 -35.09 6.51 -1.14
CA ASP A 650 -34.65 5.12 -1.14
C ASP A 650 -33.58 4.84 -0.10
N GLU A 651 -33.79 3.83 0.73
CA GLU A 651 -32.89 3.54 1.85
C GLU A 651 -31.49 3.16 1.40
N ASN A 652 -31.33 2.42 0.30
CA ASN A 652 -30.00 2.05 -0.20
C ASN A 652 -29.24 3.29 -0.68
N LEU A 653 -29.93 4.22 -1.36
CA LEU A 653 -29.30 5.48 -1.76
C LEU A 653 -28.88 6.33 -0.56
N ARG A 654 -29.73 6.38 0.50
CA ARG A 654 -29.34 7.04 1.77
C ARG A 654 -28.12 6.41 2.41
N ILE A 655 -28.02 5.07 2.42
CA ILE A 655 -26.84 4.34 2.95
C ILE A 655 -25.59 4.67 2.13
N ILE A 656 -25.67 4.62 0.81
CA ILE A 656 -24.54 4.93 -0.08
C ILE A 656 -24.11 6.38 0.05
N LEU A 657 -25.07 7.30 0.20
CA LEU A 657 -24.77 8.72 0.37
C LEU A 657 -24.16 8.99 1.75
N ALA A 658 -24.67 8.38 2.82
CA ALA A 658 -24.07 8.48 4.16
C ALA A 658 -22.62 7.97 4.15
N GLU A 659 -22.37 6.86 3.48
CA GLU A 659 -21.02 6.32 3.27
C GLU A 659 -20.14 7.30 2.50
N ALA A 660 -20.62 7.86 1.38
CA ALA A 660 -19.88 8.83 0.59
C ALA A 660 -19.57 10.12 1.37
N MET A 661 -20.53 10.61 2.16
CA MET A 661 -20.33 11.81 3.00
C MET A 661 -19.31 11.57 4.12
N GLY A 662 -19.11 10.35 4.60
CA GLY A 662 -18.04 10.00 5.54
C GLY A 662 -16.63 10.20 4.97
N TRP A 663 -16.47 10.38 3.66
CA TRP A 663 -15.18 10.70 3.01
C TRP A 663 -14.88 12.22 3.03
N PHE A 664 -15.82 13.06 3.48
CA PHE A 664 -15.63 14.48 3.66
C PHE A 664 -14.89 14.84 4.98
N CYS A 665 -14.14 13.90 5.53
CA CYS A 665 -13.47 14.03 6.83
C CYS A 665 -12.45 15.18 6.92
N TYR A 666 -11.98 15.70 5.80
CA TYR A 666 -11.09 16.87 5.74
C TYR A 666 -11.80 18.14 5.23
N SER A 667 -13.11 18.06 4.93
CA SER A 667 -13.88 19.16 4.39
C SER A 667 -14.10 20.28 5.41
N ILE A 668 -14.17 21.53 4.91
CA ILE A 668 -14.68 22.66 5.71
C ILE A 668 -16.14 22.46 6.15
N GLU A 669 -16.91 21.59 5.48
CA GLU A 669 -18.31 21.26 5.78
C GLU A 669 -18.46 20.07 6.76
N ARG A 670 -17.37 19.45 7.19
CA ARG A 670 -17.37 18.18 7.94
C ARG A 670 -18.19 18.26 9.24
N ASP A 671 -18.06 19.37 10.00
CA ASP A 671 -18.74 19.52 11.29
C ASP A 671 -20.27 19.62 11.10
N LYS A 672 -20.69 20.29 10.03
CA LYS A 672 -22.11 20.38 9.63
C LYS A 672 -22.65 19.01 9.22
N ILE A 673 -21.87 18.25 8.46
CA ILE A 673 -22.24 16.88 8.04
C ILE A 673 -22.38 16.01 9.29
N ALA A 674 -21.38 15.99 10.17
CA ALA A 674 -21.38 15.19 11.39
C ALA A 674 -22.56 15.55 12.30
N ALA A 675 -22.82 16.85 12.52
CA ALA A 675 -23.93 17.33 13.32
C ALA A 675 -25.29 16.88 12.76
N THR A 676 -25.49 17.00 11.43
CA THR A 676 -26.75 16.62 10.78
C THR A 676 -26.99 15.11 10.82
N LEU A 677 -25.96 14.29 10.56
CA LEU A 677 -26.07 12.84 10.66
C LEU A 677 -26.33 12.39 12.10
N THR A 678 -25.71 13.05 13.08
CA THR A 678 -25.93 12.79 14.51
C THR A 678 -27.36 13.14 14.92
N ASP A 679 -27.90 14.24 14.44
CA ASP A 679 -29.31 14.61 14.68
C ASP A 679 -30.26 13.53 14.12
N CYS A 680 -30.02 13.03 12.91
CA CYS A 680 -30.78 11.91 12.35
C CYS A 680 -30.69 10.64 13.21
N LEU A 681 -29.52 10.31 13.73
CA LEU A 681 -29.33 9.15 14.61
C LEU A 681 -30.16 9.23 15.90
N HIS A 682 -30.41 10.43 16.40
CA HIS A 682 -31.19 10.66 17.63
C HIS A 682 -32.70 10.81 17.39
N HIS A 683 -33.09 11.44 16.31
CA HIS A 683 -34.48 11.89 16.12
C HIS A 683 -35.24 11.16 15.01
N GLN A 684 -34.61 10.38 14.17
CA GLN A 684 -35.28 9.62 13.12
C GLN A 684 -35.39 8.12 13.43
N HIS A 685 -36.47 7.53 12.95
CA HIS A 685 -36.63 6.07 12.99
C HIS A 685 -35.87 5.47 11.80
N LEU A 686 -34.63 5.03 12.04
CA LEU A 686 -33.72 4.50 11.05
C LEU A 686 -33.67 2.97 11.11
N SER A 687 -33.55 2.31 9.94
CA SER A 687 -33.20 0.89 9.90
C SER A 687 -31.83 0.61 10.54
N PRO A 688 -31.58 -0.61 11.02
CA PRO A 688 -30.27 -0.96 11.57
C PRO A 688 -29.10 -0.73 10.59
N ARG A 689 -29.32 -0.94 9.28
CA ARG A 689 -28.29 -0.74 8.24
C ARG A 689 -27.95 0.73 8.05
N LEU A 690 -28.95 1.58 7.90
CA LEU A 690 -28.76 3.02 7.73
C LEU A 690 -28.15 3.66 8.99
N ARG A 691 -28.64 3.25 10.18
CA ARG A 691 -28.07 3.68 11.46
C ARG A 691 -26.58 3.35 11.58
N ARG A 692 -26.19 2.11 11.25
CA ARG A 692 -24.81 1.65 11.26
C ARG A 692 -23.94 2.52 10.35
N GLU A 693 -24.37 2.76 9.10
CA GLU A 693 -23.57 3.52 8.15
C GLU A 693 -23.44 5.00 8.51
N MET A 694 -24.52 5.63 9.00
CA MET A 694 -24.43 7.01 9.52
C MET A 694 -23.48 7.10 10.72
N THR A 695 -23.49 6.10 11.61
CA THR A 695 -22.54 6.06 12.75
C THR A 695 -21.09 5.95 12.27
N LYS A 696 -20.82 5.08 11.30
CA LYS A 696 -19.49 4.97 10.68
C LYS A 696 -19.06 6.28 10.01
N ALA A 697 -19.97 6.94 9.30
CA ALA A 697 -19.68 8.21 8.63
C ALA A 697 -19.29 9.31 9.64
N VAL A 698 -20.03 9.43 10.74
CA VAL A 698 -19.71 10.37 11.83
C VAL A 698 -18.35 10.06 12.45
N LYS A 699 -18.05 8.80 12.73
CA LYS A 699 -16.73 8.39 13.23
C LYS A 699 -15.60 8.73 12.27
N ARG A 700 -15.74 8.43 10.97
CA ARG A 700 -14.75 8.80 9.95
C ARG A 700 -14.47 10.30 9.93
N ILE A 701 -15.53 11.11 10.05
CA ILE A 701 -15.42 12.58 10.08
C ILE A 701 -14.64 13.05 11.31
N HIS A 702 -14.82 12.41 12.45
CA HIS A 702 -14.12 12.75 13.69
C HIS A 702 -12.74 12.08 13.82
N GLY A 703 -12.36 11.18 12.89
CA GLY A 703 -11.11 10.43 12.96
C GLY A 703 -11.09 9.36 14.05
N GLU A 704 -12.28 8.81 14.39
CA GLU A 704 -12.48 7.79 15.42
C GLU A 704 -12.49 6.36 14.85
#